data_08f0ca9fa222fc9785afa7045d08a2a0
#
_entry.id   08f0ca9fa222fc9785afa7045d08a2a0
#
_cell.length_a   1.000
_cell.length_b   1.000
_cell.length_c   1.000
_cell.angle_alpha   90.00
_cell.angle_beta   90.00
_cell.angle_gamma   90.00
#
_symmetry.space_group_name_H-M   'P 1'
#
loop_
_entity.id
_entity.type
_entity.pdbx_description
1 polymer ?
#
loop_
_entity_poly.entity_id
_entity_poly.type
_entity_poly.pdbx_seq_one_letter_code
_entity_poly.pdbx_strand_id
1 'polypeptide(L)'
;MIRLDDLVEATGGRVVGQSPASGVFQGFAHDSRNVRGGELFVAVRTAIADGHDHIRDALDAGAAGALVDRLPDAQDIGQGAALVIVTDVRDALQRWATRHLTRLAPRVVAVTGTAGKTTATAAIAAVLGSLGTPDSVFENANRNDLLGLPLALGDLEARHRIAVLELATDRAGEIGALAALCRPETAVLLGIVPDAEPFDDIDDAIAEYLAAATHARHLVVNVDDPRLARAAEAWHAGAPSNRTLTTIGTGPGAAIRAVDIEAGATGLTLAFTAHGVTTGARVSVALHGPHWVPAIVATVAVAIAHGHGPGAAVAALGQQVRPVAGRLAPRAGLHGSLILDDTFSASVASTMASLDALATRPRPRLVVLGEVGGHRTPTDADVARLGARVAAVADAVVAVGDGADAIAQRARVAGLDASRIGTAHRPAEAAARAARAIEHCTVPAGETPPWTVLVKGSARARLESVVARLLDDPGTATMLLVRQDRGARRVVLTGRDRPAWLEIDLDAIAGNVEALIRVAAPAQVMAVLKADAYGHGAVRVARTVLHHGATALATAVLSEAADLRAAGITAPILVLGHLPPWQARDAVRLGVAVTVFDDDSARHLSDAALAVGRTIAVHVKVDTGLRRIGLEPADVVSFGRRLTTLPGLAVEGIYTHLATADAADQSFAREQLARFSAVVTAWSNAGLVRPRWVHAANSAATVHLPDARLDLVRPGIALYGIAPGPEAPLPADFRAALQLKTRIAQVKQVRAGETVSYGRTWVARTARTIGVLPVGYGDGLRRGPRTWGGALVRGQRVPFVGRICMDMCMIDVTAIPGVRAGDHAVLIGAQGSDAITVEEVARHAGTSPYEVTTQLLARVPREVVGTGGADDP
;
A
#
# COMPACT_ATOMS: atom_id res chain seq x y z
N MET A 1 -13.12 31.16 8.65
CA MET A 1 -14.47 31.06 9.29
C MET A 1 -15.57 31.21 8.25
N ILE A 2 -16.57 30.31 8.24
CA ILE A 2 -17.62 30.22 7.19
C ILE A 2 -18.93 30.71 7.79
N ARG A 3 -19.50 31.79 7.24
CA ARG A 3 -20.80 32.29 7.69
C ARG A 3 -21.91 31.49 7.01
N LEU A 4 -22.91 31.08 7.79
CA LEU A 4 -24.02 30.29 7.28
C LEU A 4 -24.82 31.09 6.21
N ASP A 5 -25.08 32.38 6.43
CA ASP A 5 -25.79 33.22 5.48
C ASP A 5 -25.08 33.31 4.14
N ASP A 6 -23.74 33.51 4.16
CA ASP A 6 -22.91 33.56 2.95
C ASP A 6 -22.92 32.22 2.18
N LEU A 7 -22.92 31.10 2.94
CA LEU A 7 -22.98 29.78 2.35
C LEU A 7 -24.34 29.53 1.66
N VAL A 8 -25.44 29.84 2.36
CA VAL A 8 -26.81 29.69 1.83
C VAL A 8 -27.01 30.55 0.59
N GLU A 9 -26.59 31.81 0.63
CA GLU A 9 -26.72 32.72 -0.50
C GLU A 9 -25.87 32.28 -1.71
N ALA A 10 -24.67 31.80 -1.48
CA ALA A 10 -23.78 31.30 -2.54
C ALA A 10 -24.28 30.01 -3.17
N THR A 11 -24.84 29.10 -2.38
CA THR A 11 -25.21 27.75 -2.82
C THR A 11 -26.66 27.63 -3.24
N GLY A 12 -27.53 28.55 -2.82
CA GLY A 12 -29.01 28.43 -2.91
C GLY A 12 -29.54 27.32 -2.01
N GLY A 13 -28.78 26.91 -1.00
CA GLY A 13 -29.12 25.83 -0.09
C GLY A 13 -30.21 26.17 0.87
N ARG A 14 -30.90 25.15 1.38
CA ARG A 14 -31.94 25.28 2.44
C ARG A 14 -31.40 24.74 3.76
N VAL A 15 -31.57 25.53 4.84
CA VAL A 15 -31.15 25.12 6.18
C VAL A 15 -32.28 24.34 6.86
N VAL A 16 -31.92 23.20 7.49
CA VAL A 16 -32.81 22.40 8.34
C VAL A 16 -32.07 22.11 9.65
N GLY A 17 -32.76 22.18 10.78
CA GLY A 17 -32.17 22.01 12.11
C GLY A 17 -31.82 23.35 12.78
N GLN A 18 -31.03 23.29 13.86
CA GLN A 18 -30.63 24.48 14.62
C GLN A 18 -29.32 25.04 14.08
N SER A 19 -29.30 26.31 13.71
CA SER A 19 -28.08 27.01 13.30
C SER A 19 -27.13 27.17 14.49
N PRO A 20 -25.82 27.16 14.29
CA PRO A 20 -24.87 27.49 15.33
C PRO A 20 -25.23 28.87 15.93
N ALA A 21 -25.16 29.02 17.24
CA ALA A 21 -25.54 30.27 17.92
C ALA A 21 -24.77 31.50 17.38
N SER A 22 -23.55 31.31 16.90
CA SER A 22 -22.72 32.34 16.23
C SER A 22 -23.07 32.59 14.77
N GLY A 23 -23.84 31.73 14.11
CA GLY A 23 -24.07 31.74 12.67
C GLY A 23 -22.78 31.46 11.84
N VAL A 24 -21.74 30.90 12.46
CA VAL A 24 -20.41 30.73 11.85
C VAL A 24 -19.88 29.32 12.11
N PHE A 25 -19.29 28.68 11.08
CA PHE A 25 -18.51 27.45 11.20
C PHE A 25 -17.02 27.77 11.22
N GLN A 26 -16.23 26.95 11.94
CA GLN A 26 -14.78 27.17 12.10
C GLN A 26 -13.99 26.83 10.83
N GLY A 27 -14.55 25.99 9.92
CA GLY A 27 -13.94 25.54 8.68
C GLY A 27 -14.78 24.44 8.06
N PHE A 28 -14.23 23.76 7.05
CA PHE A 28 -14.81 22.56 6.46
C PHE A 28 -14.06 21.30 6.91
N ALA A 29 -14.81 20.23 7.15
CA ALA A 29 -14.30 18.89 7.31
C ALA A 29 -15.01 17.95 6.34
N HIS A 30 -14.30 17.09 5.59
CA HIS A 30 -14.84 16.08 4.69
C HIS A 30 -14.52 14.64 5.13
N ASP A 31 -13.73 14.50 6.18
CA ASP A 31 -13.43 13.25 6.87
C ASP A 31 -13.86 13.40 8.33
N SER A 32 -14.83 12.57 8.75
CA SER A 32 -15.40 12.61 10.10
C SER A 32 -14.37 12.38 11.20
N ARG A 33 -13.27 11.67 10.88
CA ARG A 33 -12.17 11.36 11.80
C ARG A 33 -11.26 12.55 12.11
N ASN A 34 -11.29 13.57 11.23
CA ASN A 34 -10.47 14.76 11.30
C ASN A 34 -11.23 16.00 11.80
N VAL A 35 -12.46 15.84 12.24
CA VAL A 35 -13.27 16.90 12.86
C VAL A 35 -12.60 17.33 14.18
N ARG A 36 -12.41 18.64 14.34
CA ARG A 36 -11.76 19.26 15.53
C ARG A 36 -12.76 19.94 16.46
N GLY A 37 -13.97 20.20 15.96
CA GLY A 37 -15.07 20.85 16.65
C GLY A 37 -15.45 22.20 16.03
N GLY A 38 -16.76 22.37 15.76
CA GLY A 38 -17.31 23.60 15.17
C GLY A 38 -17.22 23.73 13.65
N GLU A 39 -16.67 22.74 12.92
CA GLU A 39 -16.62 22.74 11.45
C GLU A 39 -17.98 22.37 10.85
N LEU A 40 -18.16 22.71 9.55
CA LEU A 40 -19.22 22.17 8.70
C LEU A 40 -18.70 20.90 8.02
N PHE A 41 -19.30 19.76 8.33
CA PHE A 41 -18.97 18.51 7.66
C PHE A 41 -19.53 18.50 6.23
N VAL A 42 -18.71 18.14 5.26
CA VAL A 42 -19.07 18.14 3.83
C VAL A 42 -19.25 16.69 3.38
N ALA A 43 -20.49 16.28 3.16
CA ALA A 43 -20.85 14.91 2.77
C ALA A 43 -20.66 14.68 1.27
N VAL A 44 -19.41 14.45 0.83
CA VAL A 44 -19.07 14.23 -0.57
C VAL A 44 -19.23 12.78 -0.96
N ARG A 45 -19.80 12.50 -2.12
CA ARG A 45 -19.76 11.17 -2.76
C ARG A 45 -18.51 11.03 -3.59
N THR A 46 -17.84 9.88 -3.42
CA THR A 46 -16.71 9.45 -4.24
C THR A 46 -17.06 8.11 -4.90
N ALA A 47 -16.22 7.62 -5.81
CA ALA A 47 -16.40 6.30 -6.42
C ALA A 47 -16.41 5.13 -5.41
N ILE A 48 -15.82 5.35 -4.21
CA ILE A 48 -15.57 4.29 -3.22
C ILE A 48 -16.26 4.52 -1.87
N ALA A 49 -16.81 5.73 -1.59
CA ALA A 49 -17.44 6.07 -0.32
C ALA A 49 -18.50 7.17 -0.50
N ASP A 50 -19.51 7.16 0.36
CA ASP A 50 -20.50 8.23 0.48
C ASP A 50 -20.33 8.93 1.83
N GLY A 51 -19.99 10.23 1.81
CA GLY A 51 -19.84 11.03 3.03
C GLY A 51 -21.10 11.14 3.87
N HIS A 52 -22.30 10.91 3.27
CA HIS A 52 -23.54 10.92 4.01
C HIS A 52 -23.62 9.81 5.07
N ASP A 53 -22.93 8.68 4.86
CA ASP A 53 -22.88 7.57 5.81
C ASP A 53 -22.09 7.92 7.09
N HIS A 54 -21.34 9.05 7.09
CA HIS A 54 -20.48 9.50 8.18
C HIS A 54 -20.92 10.81 8.84
N ILE A 55 -22.14 11.30 8.52
CA ILE A 55 -22.65 12.55 9.10
C ILE A 55 -22.77 12.43 10.62
N ARG A 56 -23.31 11.31 11.11
CA ARG A 56 -23.44 11.06 12.54
C ARG A 56 -22.09 11.05 13.23
N ASP A 57 -21.12 10.31 12.67
CA ASP A 57 -19.76 10.24 13.23
C ASP A 57 -19.11 11.63 13.31
N ALA A 58 -19.35 12.48 12.30
CA ALA A 58 -18.82 13.84 12.25
C ALA A 58 -19.49 14.74 13.31
N LEU A 59 -20.80 14.63 13.48
CA LEU A 59 -21.56 15.38 14.51
C LEU A 59 -21.15 14.93 15.91
N ASP A 60 -21.00 13.64 16.15
CA ASP A 60 -20.55 13.08 17.42
C ASP A 60 -19.08 13.48 17.72
N ALA A 61 -18.26 13.71 16.68
CA ALA A 61 -16.91 14.27 16.81
C ALA A 61 -16.89 15.80 17.01
N GLY A 62 -18.05 16.47 17.00
CA GLY A 62 -18.16 17.90 17.30
C GLY A 62 -18.37 18.82 16.10
N ALA A 63 -18.68 18.32 14.91
CA ALA A 63 -19.08 19.16 13.80
C ALA A 63 -20.37 19.94 14.16
N ALA A 64 -20.42 21.22 13.78
CA ALA A 64 -21.55 22.09 14.09
C ALA A 64 -22.71 21.96 13.08
N GLY A 65 -22.50 21.21 12.00
CA GLY A 65 -23.48 20.95 10.96
C GLY A 65 -22.93 20.15 9.80
N ALA A 66 -23.75 19.91 8.78
CA ALA A 66 -23.33 19.22 7.57
C ALA A 66 -23.90 19.88 6.29
N LEU A 67 -23.08 19.88 5.22
CA LEU A 67 -23.48 20.22 3.86
C LEU A 67 -23.81 18.92 3.12
N VAL A 68 -25.04 18.78 2.62
CA VAL A 68 -25.56 17.52 2.09
C VAL A 68 -26.37 17.76 0.80
N ASP A 69 -26.44 16.76 -0.09
CA ASP A 69 -27.33 16.79 -1.28
C ASP A 69 -28.60 15.96 -1.11
N ARG A 70 -28.78 15.28 0.01
CA ARG A 70 -29.98 14.57 0.42
C ARG A 70 -30.18 14.68 1.94
N LEU A 71 -31.41 14.61 2.38
CA LEU A 71 -31.69 14.53 3.81
C LEU A 71 -31.22 13.20 4.38
N PRO A 72 -30.35 13.17 5.38
CA PRO A 72 -30.08 11.97 6.14
C PRO A 72 -31.34 11.55 6.94
N ASP A 73 -31.40 10.27 7.36
CA ASP A 73 -32.49 9.79 8.19
C ASP A 73 -32.53 10.57 9.51
N ALA A 74 -33.77 10.79 10.04
CA ALA A 74 -34.00 11.58 11.27
C ALA A 74 -33.20 11.05 12.50
N GLN A 75 -32.80 9.78 12.46
CA GLN A 75 -31.95 9.13 13.49
C GLN A 75 -30.47 9.54 13.40
N ASP A 76 -30.02 10.02 12.26
CA ASP A 76 -28.63 10.40 12.01
C ASP A 76 -28.37 11.88 12.31
N ILE A 77 -29.45 12.63 12.63
CA ILE A 77 -29.36 14.04 12.96
C ILE A 77 -29.52 14.16 14.48
N GLY A 78 -28.46 14.44 15.20
CA GLY A 78 -28.52 14.81 16.61
C GLY A 78 -29.33 16.10 16.80
N GLN A 79 -30.04 16.26 17.95
CA GLN A 79 -30.70 17.51 18.27
C GLN A 79 -29.66 18.63 18.33
N GLY A 80 -29.74 19.62 17.42
CA GLY A 80 -28.92 20.83 17.47
C GLY A 80 -27.92 21.05 16.34
N ALA A 81 -27.86 20.21 15.30
CA ALA A 81 -26.98 20.40 14.15
C ALA A 81 -27.71 21.12 12.98
N ALA A 82 -26.99 22.02 12.29
CA ALA A 82 -27.45 22.67 11.07
C ALA A 82 -27.17 21.76 9.84
N LEU A 83 -28.18 21.39 9.09
CA LEU A 83 -28.03 20.77 7.78
C LEU A 83 -28.26 21.80 6.68
N VAL A 84 -27.29 22.00 5.83
CA VAL A 84 -27.39 22.82 4.62
C VAL A 84 -27.61 21.88 3.43
N ILE A 85 -28.81 21.87 2.90
CA ILE A 85 -29.23 20.98 1.82
C ILE A 85 -29.07 21.71 0.50
N VAL A 86 -28.31 21.12 -0.42
CA VAL A 86 -28.01 21.64 -1.76
C VAL A 86 -28.34 20.60 -2.83
N THR A 87 -28.33 20.99 -4.09
CA THR A 87 -28.59 20.07 -5.21
C THR A 87 -27.41 19.14 -5.47
N ASP A 88 -26.18 19.66 -5.40
CA ASP A 88 -24.91 18.96 -5.54
C ASP A 88 -23.89 19.60 -4.62
N VAL A 89 -23.24 18.79 -3.79
CA VAL A 89 -22.30 19.27 -2.77
C VAL A 89 -21.03 19.87 -3.39
N ARG A 90 -20.52 19.27 -4.48
CA ARG A 90 -19.27 19.75 -5.14
C ARG A 90 -19.50 21.09 -5.83
N ASP A 91 -20.58 21.19 -6.59
CA ASP A 91 -20.96 22.44 -7.27
C ASP A 91 -21.27 23.56 -6.24
N ALA A 92 -21.94 23.24 -5.16
CA ALA A 92 -22.20 24.18 -4.06
C ALA A 92 -20.91 24.72 -3.44
N LEU A 93 -19.92 23.85 -3.16
CA LEU A 93 -18.61 24.25 -2.64
C LEU A 93 -17.87 25.18 -3.62
N GLN A 94 -17.86 24.87 -4.91
CA GLN A 94 -17.18 25.69 -5.92
C GLN A 94 -17.83 27.06 -6.06
N ARG A 95 -19.17 27.13 -6.06
CA ARG A 95 -19.90 28.41 -6.06
C ARG A 95 -19.60 29.25 -4.81
N TRP A 96 -19.57 28.61 -3.65
CA TRP A 96 -19.21 29.28 -2.41
C TRP A 96 -17.76 29.79 -2.47
N ALA A 97 -16.82 28.98 -2.91
CA ALA A 97 -15.40 29.32 -2.99
C ALA A 97 -15.16 30.51 -3.92
N THR A 98 -15.80 30.53 -5.10
CA THR A 98 -15.73 31.66 -6.05
C THR A 98 -16.27 32.97 -5.44
N ARG A 99 -17.42 32.89 -4.75
CA ARG A 99 -18.00 34.05 -4.06
C ARG A 99 -17.12 34.53 -2.90
N HIS A 100 -16.57 33.60 -2.11
CA HIS A 100 -15.70 33.89 -0.98
C HIS A 100 -14.41 34.62 -1.43
N LEU A 101 -13.76 34.13 -2.48
CA LEU A 101 -12.61 34.79 -3.11
C LEU A 101 -12.96 36.19 -3.66
N THR A 102 -14.10 36.31 -4.34
CA THR A 102 -14.57 37.60 -4.87
C THR A 102 -14.81 38.60 -3.74
N ARG A 103 -15.37 38.19 -2.62
CA ARG A 103 -15.64 39.03 -1.45
C ARG A 103 -14.37 39.48 -0.75
N LEU A 104 -13.42 38.56 -0.53
CA LEU A 104 -12.16 38.86 0.16
C LEU A 104 -11.13 39.56 -0.76
N ALA A 105 -11.25 39.31 -2.07
CA ALA A 105 -10.44 39.89 -3.14
C ALA A 105 -8.90 39.82 -2.87
N PRO A 106 -8.31 38.72 -2.46
CA PRO A 106 -6.87 38.61 -2.34
C PRO A 106 -6.24 38.66 -3.74
N ARG A 107 -4.98 39.04 -3.84
CA ARG A 107 -4.18 38.84 -5.07
C ARG A 107 -3.85 37.33 -5.14
N VAL A 108 -4.31 36.68 -6.20
CA VAL A 108 -4.15 35.24 -6.36
C VAL A 108 -2.93 34.91 -7.22
N VAL A 109 -2.04 34.06 -6.69
CA VAL A 109 -0.92 33.44 -7.41
C VAL A 109 -1.24 31.96 -7.58
N ALA A 110 -1.45 31.50 -8.81
CA ALA A 110 -1.66 30.10 -9.13
C ALA A 110 -0.35 29.43 -9.51
N VAL A 111 -0.03 28.30 -8.92
CA VAL A 111 1.18 27.52 -9.18
C VAL A 111 0.80 26.17 -9.75
N THR A 112 1.30 25.85 -10.95
CA THR A 112 1.00 24.56 -11.61
C THR A 112 2.22 24.00 -12.37
N GLY A 113 2.03 22.83 -12.99
CA GLY A 113 3.07 22.04 -13.65
C GLY A 113 3.11 20.62 -13.12
N THR A 114 3.91 19.73 -13.70
CA THR A 114 3.97 18.32 -13.29
C THR A 114 4.60 18.13 -11.93
N ALA A 115 5.74 18.78 -11.67
CA ALA A 115 6.54 18.59 -10.46
C ALA A 115 6.92 19.92 -9.80
N GLY A 116 7.20 19.89 -8.51
CA GLY A 116 7.69 21.06 -7.76
C GLY A 116 6.61 22.01 -7.25
N LYS A 117 5.35 21.81 -7.61
CA LYS A 117 4.22 22.69 -7.23
C LYS A 117 4.18 23.03 -5.74
N THR A 118 4.08 22.05 -4.89
CA THR A 118 3.95 22.22 -3.43
C THR A 118 5.15 22.98 -2.84
N THR A 119 6.36 22.62 -3.26
CA THR A 119 7.57 23.30 -2.81
C THR A 119 7.62 24.77 -3.28
N ALA A 120 7.21 25.02 -4.53
CA ALA A 120 7.14 26.38 -5.05
C ALA A 120 6.06 27.22 -4.34
N THR A 121 4.87 26.65 -4.13
CA THR A 121 3.76 27.30 -3.39
C THR A 121 4.20 27.70 -2.00
N ALA A 122 4.80 26.77 -1.23
CA ALA A 122 5.31 27.05 0.11
C ALA A 122 6.45 28.09 0.09
N ALA A 123 7.39 28.01 -0.86
CA ALA A 123 8.49 28.94 -0.97
C ALA A 123 8.00 30.36 -1.32
N ILE A 124 7.07 30.49 -2.28
CA ILE A 124 6.45 31.77 -2.68
C ILE A 124 5.70 32.38 -1.49
N ALA A 125 4.87 31.58 -0.81
CA ALA A 125 4.12 32.04 0.34
C ALA A 125 5.04 32.54 1.49
N ALA A 126 6.09 31.78 1.81
CA ALA A 126 7.05 32.14 2.86
C ALA A 126 7.80 33.43 2.53
N VAL A 127 8.28 33.58 1.27
CA VAL A 127 9.02 34.79 0.84
C VAL A 127 8.09 36.00 0.80
N LEU A 128 6.89 35.91 0.18
CA LEU A 128 5.94 37.01 0.15
C LEU A 128 5.46 37.39 1.55
N GLY A 129 5.25 36.42 2.43
CA GLY A 129 4.86 36.66 3.83
C GLY A 129 5.94 37.43 4.60
N SER A 130 7.22 37.14 4.35
CA SER A 130 8.33 37.83 5.04
C SER A 130 8.62 39.24 4.49
N LEU A 131 8.31 39.46 3.23
CA LEU A 131 8.50 40.77 2.57
C LEU A 131 7.29 41.73 2.73
N GLY A 132 6.14 41.17 3.12
CA GLY A 132 4.91 41.92 3.35
C GLY A 132 4.54 42.03 4.84
N THR A 133 3.24 42.11 5.10
CA THR A 133 2.71 42.07 6.48
C THR A 133 2.67 40.63 6.99
N PRO A 134 3.11 40.36 8.20
CA PRO A 134 3.01 39.03 8.81
C PRO A 134 1.56 38.51 8.73
N ASP A 135 1.41 37.19 8.49
CA ASP A 135 0.12 36.48 8.39
C ASP A 135 -0.84 37.00 7.27
N SER A 136 -0.30 37.75 6.27
CA SER A 136 -1.10 38.28 5.18
C SER A 136 -1.17 37.36 3.95
N VAL A 137 -0.44 36.23 3.96
CA VAL A 137 -0.39 35.29 2.84
C VAL A 137 -1.06 33.98 3.25
N PHE A 138 -1.96 33.53 2.39
CA PHE A 138 -2.64 32.24 2.50
C PHE A 138 -2.03 31.25 1.50
N GLU A 139 -1.91 29.96 1.89
CA GLU A 139 -1.59 28.85 1.00
C GLU A 139 -2.55 27.67 1.20
N ASN A 140 -2.85 26.92 0.13
CA ASN A 140 -3.82 25.82 0.19
C ASN A 140 -3.24 24.45 0.58
N ALA A 141 -1.99 24.38 1.04
CA ALA A 141 -1.35 23.23 1.62
C ALA A 141 -1.65 21.89 0.90
N ASN A 142 -1.45 21.83 -0.43
CA ASN A 142 -1.65 20.64 -1.27
C ASN A 142 -3.13 20.15 -1.41
N ARG A 143 -4.12 20.95 -0.98
CA ARG A 143 -5.54 20.75 -1.30
C ARG A 143 -5.85 21.47 -2.62
N ASN A 144 -5.54 20.84 -3.76
CA ASN A 144 -5.24 21.49 -5.03
C ASN A 144 -6.13 21.05 -6.21
N ASP A 145 -7.16 20.23 -5.95
CA ASP A 145 -8.15 19.77 -6.92
C ASP A 145 -9.50 20.50 -6.78
N LEU A 146 -10.48 20.15 -7.62
CA LEU A 146 -11.82 20.76 -7.64
C LEU A 146 -12.66 20.53 -6.36
N LEU A 147 -12.24 19.68 -5.46
CA LEU A 147 -12.79 19.49 -4.13
C LEU A 147 -11.91 20.10 -3.05
N GLY A 148 -10.62 19.81 -3.10
CA GLY A 148 -9.65 20.23 -2.08
C GLY A 148 -9.47 21.74 -2.00
N LEU A 149 -9.40 22.42 -3.14
CA LEU A 149 -9.23 23.88 -3.18
C LEU A 149 -10.41 24.62 -2.52
N PRO A 150 -11.69 24.35 -2.83
CA PRO A 150 -12.82 24.95 -2.10
C PRO A 150 -12.79 24.69 -0.59
N LEU A 151 -12.43 23.48 -0.17
CA LEU A 151 -12.30 23.15 1.25
C LEU A 151 -11.16 23.94 1.92
N ALA A 152 -10.02 24.11 1.23
CA ALA A 152 -8.90 24.90 1.74
C ALA A 152 -9.28 26.37 1.93
N LEU A 153 -10.05 26.93 1.00
CA LEU A 153 -10.49 28.32 1.06
C LEU A 153 -11.42 28.60 2.26
N GLY A 154 -11.91 27.59 2.96
CA GLY A 154 -12.57 27.76 4.26
C GLY A 154 -11.69 28.39 5.34
N ASP A 155 -10.37 28.27 5.19
CA ASP A 155 -9.35 28.84 6.08
C ASP A 155 -8.88 30.24 5.62
N LEU A 156 -9.32 30.74 4.45
CA LEU A 156 -9.00 32.08 3.94
C LEU A 156 -9.80 33.14 4.71
N GLU A 157 -9.09 34.15 5.22
CA GLU A 157 -9.65 35.22 6.02
C GLU A 157 -9.34 36.61 5.46
N ALA A 158 -10.02 37.65 5.92
CA ALA A 158 -9.88 39.04 5.49
C ALA A 158 -8.47 39.65 5.73
N ARG A 159 -7.69 39.04 6.63
CA ARG A 159 -6.27 39.45 6.86
C ARG A 159 -5.36 39.03 5.70
N HIS A 160 -5.72 37.95 4.97
CA HIS A 160 -4.93 37.46 3.84
C HIS A 160 -5.11 38.37 2.62
N ARG A 161 -4.02 39.04 2.21
CA ARG A 161 -3.97 39.94 1.05
C ARG A 161 -3.50 39.25 -0.22
N ILE A 162 -2.79 38.12 -0.04
CA ILE A 162 -2.29 37.28 -1.13
C ILE A 162 -2.72 35.85 -0.85
N ALA A 163 -3.16 35.15 -1.89
CA ALA A 163 -3.44 33.71 -1.85
C ALA A 163 -2.54 33.00 -2.87
N VAL A 164 -1.62 32.17 -2.38
CA VAL A 164 -0.76 31.33 -3.22
C VAL A 164 -1.40 29.94 -3.29
N LEU A 165 -1.90 29.58 -4.47
CA LEU A 165 -2.74 28.42 -4.68
C LEU A 165 -2.05 27.42 -5.61
N GLU A 166 -1.80 26.21 -5.10
CA GLU A 166 -1.41 25.08 -5.91
C GLU A 166 -2.61 24.58 -6.72
N LEU A 167 -2.46 24.42 -8.04
CA LEU A 167 -3.45 23.83 -8.93
C LEU A 167 -2.91 22.52 -9.50
N ALA A 168 -3.65 21.43 -9.34
CA ALA A 168 -3.30 20.12 -9.87
C ALA A 168 -4.44 19.55 -10.71
N THR A 169 -4.12 18.60 -11.59
CA THR A 169 -5.08 17.92 -12.44
C THR A 169 -4.76 16.44 -12.56
N ASP A 170 -5.82 15.64 -12.65
CA ASP A 170 -5.80 14.23 -13.06
C ASP A 170 -6.54 14.03 -14.39
N ARG A 171 -7.22 15.08 -14.92
CA ARG A 171 -8.05 15.03 -16.12
C ARG A 171 -8.02 16.34 -16.90
N ALA A 172 -8.20 16.24 -18.20
CA ALA A 172 -8.30 17.41 -19.07
C ALA A 172 -9.45 18.34 -18.66
N GLY A 173 -9.19 19.65 -18.66
CA GLY A 173 -10.12 20.72 -18.33
C GLY A 173 -10.18 21.11 -16.85
N GLU A 174 -9.54 20.38 -15.93
CA GLU A 174 -9.58 20.67 -14.49
C GLU A 174 -8.80 21.94 -14.13
N ILE A 175 -7.62 22.19 -14.74
CA ILE A 175 -6.86 23.43 -14.50
C ILE A 175 -7.64 24.64 -14.98
N GLY A 176 -8.32 24.53 -16.12
CA GLY A 176 -9.20 25.59 -16.61
C GLY A 176 -10.34 25.90 -15.66
N ALA A 177 -10.99 24.87 -15.11
CA ALA A 177 -12.05 25.02 -14.12
C ALA A 177 -11.55 25.63 -12.79
N LEU A 178 -10.39 25.19 -12.30
CA LEU A 178 -9.74 25.78 -11.12
C LEU A 178 -9.34 27.24 -11.35
N ALA A 179 -8.80 27.57 -12.52
CA ALA A 179 -8.47 28.95 -12.89
C ALA A 179 -9.71 29.84 -13.01
N ALA A 180 -10.83 29.32 -13.51
CA ALA A 180 -12.10 30.04 -13.53
C ALA A 180 -12.65 30.31 -12.12
N LEU A 181 -12.45 29.36 -11.19
CA LEU A 181 -12.85 29.49 -9.79
C LEU A 181 -12.02 30.56 -9.08
N CYS A 182 -10.68 30.52 -9.19
CA CYS A 182 -9.81 31.39 -8.39
C CYS A 182 -9.32 32.65 -9.11
N ARG A 183 -9.48 32.77 -10.43
CA ARG A 183 -9.10 33.91 -11.27
C ARG A 183 -7.74 34.50 -10.93
N PRO A 184 -6.64 33.76 -11.12
CA PRO A 184 -5.32 34.22 -10.70
C PRO A 184 -4.89 35.50 -11.39
N GLU A 185 -4.26 36.42 -10.64
CA GLU A 185 -3.55 37.59 -11.19
C GLU A 185 -2.21 37.16 -11.77
N THR A 186 -1.52 36.23 -11.10
CA THR A 186 -0.25 35.65 -11.51
C THR A 186 -0.36 34.17 -11.68
N ALA A 187 0.03 33.62 -12.82
CA ALA A 187 0.18 32.16 -13.04
C ALA A 187 1.66 31.79 -13.11
N VAL A 188 2.01 30.68 -12.48
CA VAL A 188 3.38 30.13 -12.43
C VAL A 188 3.39 28.74 -13.03
N LEU A 189 4.17 28.53 -14.09
CA LEU A 189 4.33 27.26 -14.81
C LEU A 189 5.76 26.75 -14.62
N LEU A 190 5.91 25.71 -13.75
CA LEU A 190 7.22 25.22 -13.31
C LEU A 190 7.93 24.33 -14.32
N GLY A 191 7.17 23.52 -15.05
CA GLY A 191 7.72 22.57 -16.03
C GLY A 191 6.80 21.37 -16.22
N ILE A 192 7.04 20.64 -17.32
CA ILE A 192 6.30 19.43 -17.67
C ILE A 192 7.29 18.27 -17.77
N VAL A 193 7.02 17.21 -17.03
CA VAL A 193 7.82 15.99 -17.03
C VAL A 193 6.99 14.87 -17.67
N PRO A 194 7.31 14.41 -18.88
CA PRO A 194 6.46 13.49 -19.64
C PRO A 194 6.04 12.22 -18.92
N ASP A 195 6.95 11.65 -18.13
CA ASP A 195 6.71 10.40 -17.40
C ASP A 195 5.79 10.55 -16.17
N ALA A 196 5.43 11.77 -15.80
CA ALA A 196 4.62 12.06 -14.61
C ALA A 196 3.25 12.67 -14.95
N GLU A 197 2.90 12.73 -16.25
CA GLU A 197 1.67 13.33 -16.75
C GLU A 197 0.51 12.31 -16.82
N PRO A 198 -0.72 12.78 -16.56
CA PRO A 198 -1.92 12.00 -16.86
C PRO A 198 -2.31 12.01 -18.34
N PHE A 199 -1.55 12.74 -19.20
CA PHE A 199 -1.81 12.92 -20.62
C PHE A 199 -0.83 12.11 -21.47
N ASP A 200 -1.34 11.50 -22.54
CA ASP A 200 -0.53 10.73 -23.50
C ASP A 200 0.26 11.67 -24.44
N ASP A 201 -0.31 12.85 -24.75
CA ASP A 201 0.31 13.88 -25.58
C ASP A 201 0.83 15.05 -24.72
N ILE A 202 2.07 15.44 -24.96
CA ILE A 202 2.73 16.52 -24.22
C ILE A 202 2.18 17.90 -24.59
N ASP A 203 1.68 18.08 -25.80
CA ASP A 203 1.08 19.32 -26.25
C ASP A 203 -0.29 19.52 -25.59
N ASP A 204 -1.04 18.45 -25.36
CA ASP A 204 -2.26 18.46 -24.54
C ASP A 204 -1.95 18.83 -23.09
N ALA A 205 -0.88 18.26 -22.51
CA ALA A 205 -0.42 18.64 -21.18
C ALA A 205 -0.03 20.13 -21.09
N ILE A 206 0.69 20.64 -22.07
CA ILE A 206 1.05 22.08 -22.16
C ILE A 206 -0.20 22.95 -22.21
N ALA A 207 -1.18 22.60 -23.05
CA ALA A 207 -2.43 23.35 -23.18
C ALA A 207 -3.22 23.36 -21.87
N GLU A 208 -3.30 22.20 -21.19
CA GLU A 208 -3.97 22.07 -19.90
C GLU A 208 -3.33 22.96 -18.83
N TYR A 209 -2.00 22.87 -18.63
CA TYR A 209 -1.34 23.68 -17.60
C TYR A 209 -1.33 25.18 -17.94
N LEU A 210 -1.26 25.55 -19.22
CA LEU A 210 -1.34 26.93 -19.64
C LEU A 210 -2.73 27.57 -19.41
N ALA A 211 -3.78 26.72 -19.28
CA ALA A 211 -5.12 27.18 -18.90
C ALA A 211 -5.15 27.91 -17.53
N ALA A 212 -4.18 27.64 -16.64
CA ALA A 212 -3.99 28.41 -15.41
C ALA A 212 -3.79 29.93 -15.67
N ALA A 213 -3.25 30.29 -16.82
CA ALA A 213 -2.99 31.68 -17.20
C ALA A 213 -4.16 32.33 -17.93
N THR A 214 -5.31 31.66 -18.08
CA THR A 214 -6.47 32.22 -18.85
C THR A 214 -6.91 33.59 -18.34
N HIS A 215 -6.94 33.79 -17.02
CA HIS A 215 -7.34 35.05 -16.38
C HIS A 215 -6.15 35.88 -15.89
N ALA A 216 -4.92 35.39 -16.03
CA ALA A 216 -3.73 36.00 -15.46
C ALA A 216 -3.29 37.25 -16.26
N ARG A 217 -2.77 38.23 -15.51
CA ARG A 217 -2.05 39.39 -16.06
C ARG A 217 -0.54 39.12 -16.15
N HIS A 218 -0.03 38.27 -15.26
CA HIS A 218 1.38 37.91 -15.20
C HIS A 218 1.52 36.41 -15.40
N LEU A 219 2.35 35.97 -16.34
CA LEU A 219 2.76 34.58 -16.51
C LEU A 219 4.25 34.47 -16.20
N VAL A 220 4.58 33.65 -15.20
CA VAL A 220 5.94 33.23 -14.88
C VAL A 220 6.10 31.79 -15.39
N VAL A 221 7.05 31.57 -16.31
CA VAL A 221 7.18 30.27 -16.97
C VAL A 221 8.63 29.81 -17.07
N ASN A 222 8.87 28.50 -16.78
CA ASN A 222 10.19 27.93 -17.00
C ASN A 222 10.41 27.63 -18.48
N VAL A 223 11.42 28.29 -19.06
CA VAL A 223 11.76 28.19 -20.49
C VAL A 223 12.94 27.26 -20.78
N ASP A 224 13.40 26.49 -19.82
CA ASP A 224 14.37 25.42 -20.05
C ASP A 224 13.76 24.30 -20.94
N ASP A 225 12.40 24.15 -20.98
CA ASP A 225 11.69 23.39 -22.03
C ASP A 225 11.29 24.31 -23.21
N PRO A 226 11.85 24.08 -24.42
CA PRO A 226 11.56 24.90 -25.58
C PRO A 226 10.09 24.88 -26.04
N ARG A 227 9.32 23.85 -25.72
CA ARG A 227 7.90 23.74 -26.06
C ARG A 227 7.08 24.67 -25.18
N LEU A 228 7.37 24.70 -23.88
CA LEU A 228 6.77 25.63 -22.92
C LEU A 228 7.12 27.09 -23.27
N ALA A 229 8.35 27.36 -23.68
CA ALA A 229 8.78 28.69 -24.11
C ALA A 229 7.92 29.17 -25.27
N ARG A 230 7.75 28.36 -26.32
CA ARG A 230 6.91 28.73 -27.50
C ARG A 230 5.44 28.92 -27.12
N ALA A 231 4.88 28.08 -26.27
CA ALA A 231 3.49 28.19 -25.81
C ALA A 231 3.27 29.49 -25.00
N ALA A 232 4.22 29.88 -24.17
CA ALA A 232 4.18 31.13 -23.40
C ALA A 232 4.32 32.38 -24.27
N GLU A 233 5.19 32.32 -25.28
CA GLU A 233 5.30 33.40 -26.29
C GLU A 233 3.99 33.57 -27.06
N ALA A 234 3.35 32.50 -27.50
CA ALA A 234 2.05 32.53 -28.16
C ALA A 234 0.96 33.11 -27.25
N TRP A 235 0.94 32.71 -25.95
CA TRP A 235 0.04 33.27 -24.95
C TRP A 235 0.22 34.80 -24.81
N HIS A 236 1.48 35.27 -24.81
CA HIS A 236 1.80 36.69 -24.68
C HIS A 236 1.44 37.47 -25.95
N ALA A 237 1.75 36.93 -27.14
CA ALA A 237 1.50 37.57 -28.43
C ALA A 237 0.00 37.72 -28.74
N GLY A 238 -0.84 36.79 -28.31
CA GLY A 238 -2.29 36.81 -28.53
C GLY A 238 -3.07 37.71 -27.55
N ALA A 239 -2.44 38.64 -26.86
CA ALA A 239 -2.96 39.26 -25.65
C ALA A 239 -3.26 40.76 -25.75
N PRO A 240 -4.15 41.30 -24.87
CA PRO A 240 -4.26 42.69 -24.54
C PRO A 240 -2.91 43.26 -24.04
N SER A 241 -2.67 44.55 -24.26
CA SER A 241 -1.42 45.26 -23.94
C SER A 241 -1.02 45.30 -22.46
N ASN A 242 -1.82 44.72 -21.57
CA ASN A 242 -1.60 44.67 -20.11
C ASN A 242 -1.10 43.33 -19.57
N ARG A 243 -0.78 42.35 -20.43
CA ARG A 243 -0.16 41.09 -20.01
C ARG A 243 1.36 41.17 -19.98
N THR A 244 1.97 40.56 -18.99
CA THR A 244 3.42 40.44 -18.83
C THR A 244 3.86 38.99 -18.79
N LEU A 245 4.95 38.68 -19.48
CA LEU A 245 5.61 37.39 -19.48
C LEU A 245 6.97 37.53 -18.79
N THR A 246 7.20 36.73 -17.76
CA THR A 246 8.50 36.58 -17.09
C THR A 246 9.02 35.18 -17.32
N THR A 247 10.07 35.05 -18.10
CA THR A 247 10.74 33.76 -18.34
C THR A 247 11.74 33.46 -17.24
N ILE A 248 11.73 32.23 -16.74
CA ILE A 248 12.66 31.75 -15.71
C ILE A 248 13.38 30.50 -16.20
N GLY A 249 14.54 30.17 -15.60
CA GLY A 249 15.27 28.96 -15.93
C GLY A 249 16.74 29.00 -15.55
N THR A 250 17.53 28.13 -16.17
CA THR A 250 19.00 28.04 -16.07
C THR A 250 19.66 28.47 -17.40
N GLY A 251 18.95 28.37 -18.50
CA GLY A 251 19.39 28.68 -19.83
C GLY A 251 19.47 30.21 -20.14
N PRO A 252 20.19 30.63 -21.21
CA PRO A 252 20.40 32.04 -21.56
C PRO A 252 19.13 32.76 -22.01
N GLY A 253 18.06 32.04 -22.36
CA GLY A 253 16.77 32.61 -22.77
C GLY A 253 15.87 33.06 -21.60
N ALA A 254 16.22 32.78 -20.36
CA ALA A 254 15.45 33.16 -19.20
C ALA A 254 15.78 34.61 -18.77
N ALA A 255 14.74 35.41 -18.54
CA ALA A 255 14.86 36.79 -18.04
C ALA A 255 15.37 36.82 -16.59
N ILE A 256 14.93 35.85 -15.76
CA ILE A 256 15.47 35.60 -14.41
C ILE A 256 16.08 34.20 -14.41
N ARG A 257 17.37 34.12 -14.17
CA ARG A 257 18.14 32.90 -14.34
C ARG A 257 18.94 32.55 -13.09
N ALA A 258 18.92 31.26 -12.71
CA ALA A 258 19.86 30.72 -11.74
C ALA A 258 21.21 30.42 -12.41
N VAL A 259 22.29 30.83 -11.77
CA VAL A 259 23.68 30.57 -12.18
C VAL A 259 24.51 30.10 -10.99
N ASP A 260 25.69 29.58 -11.27
CA ASP A 260 26.64 29.08 -10.24
C ASP A 260 25.98 28.14 -9.22
N ILE A 261 25.23 27.17 -9.75
CA ILE A 261 24.44 26.24 -8.95
C ILE A 261 25.35 25.15 -8.38
N GLU A 262 25.43 25.09 -7.06
CA GLU A 262 26.16 24.07 -6.31
C GLU A 262 25.24 23.32 -5.36
N ALA A 263 25.22 21.98 -5.42
CA ALA A 263 24.52 21.15 -4.47
C ALA A 263 25.47 20.72 -3.34
N GLY A 264 25.14 21.07 -2.11
CA GLY A 264 25.94 20.77 -0.91
C GLY A 264 25.17 20.08 0.19
N ALA A 265 25.85 19.84 1.30
CA ALA A 265 25.27 19.17 2.46
C ALA A 265 24.11 19.95 3.10
N THR A 266 24.10 21.25 3.04
CA THR A 266 23.09 22.12 3.65
C THR A 266 21.98 22.53 2.67
N GLY A 267 22.07 22.14 1.40
CA GLY A 267 21.10 22.50 0.36
C GLY A 267 21.77 22.97 -0.92
N LEU A 268 21.10 23.84 -1.66
CA LEU A 268 21.59 24.45 -2.90
C LEU A 268 22.18 25.83 -2.60
N THR A 269 23.35 26.12 -3.19
CA THR A 269 23.91 27.47 -3.22
C THR A 269 23.93 27.94 -4.68
N LEU A 270 23.39 29.13 -4.96
CA LEU A 270 23.24 29.63 -6.31
C LEU A 270 23.25 31.18 -6.34
N ALA A 271 23.52 31.73 -7.48
CA ALA A 271 23.38 33.16 -7.79
C ALA A 271 22.28 33.38 -8.80
N PHE A 272 21.82 34.63 -8.93
CA PHE A 272 20.76 34.98 -9.88
C PHE A 272 21.25 36.09 -10.82
N THR A 273 20.76 36.03 -12.07
CA THR A 273 20.80 37.17 -12.99
C THR A 273 19.36 37.54 -13.34
N ALA A 274 19.07 38.85 -13.33
CA ALA A 274 17.79 39.37 -13.82
C ALA A 274 18.09 40.35 -14.93
N HIS A 275 17.51 40.15 -16.12
CA HIS A 275 17.76 40.96 -17.33
C HIS A 275 19.27 41.19 -17.61
N GLY A 276 20.08 40.15 -17.41
CA GLY A 276 21.54 40.18 -17.66
C GLY A 276 22.38 40.81 -16.54
N VAL A 277 21.78 41.33 -15.48
CA VAL A 277 22.47 41.90 -14.32
C VAL A 277 22.45 40.90 -13.15
N THR A 278 23.62 40.67 -12.53
CA THR A 278 23.72 39.82 -11.34
C THR A 278 23.03 40.49 -10.15
N THR A 279 22.07 39.81 -9.54
CA THR A 279 21.23 40.31 -8.44
C THR A 279 21.79 39.97 -7.06
N GLY A 280 23.00 40.44 -6.72
CA GLY A 280 23.57 40.29 -5.38
C GLY A 280 24.46 39.07 -5.19
N ALA A 281 24.75 38.75 -3.91
CA ALA A 281 25.61 37.63 -3.51
C ALA A 281 24.94 36.28 -3.74
N ARG A 282 25.75 35.20 -3.78
CA ARG A 282 25.25 33.83 -3.76
C ARG A 282 24.40 33.59 -2.50
N VAL A 283 23.30 32.87 -2.67
CA VAL A 283 22.40 32.52 -1.57
C VAL A 283 22.34 31.00 -1.40
N SER A 284 22.33 30.57 -0.14
CA SER A 284 22.10 29.16 0.21
C SER A 284 20.65 28.94 0.59
N VAL A 285 20.03 27.94 -0.01
CA VAL A 285 18.63 27.53 0.19
C VAL A 285 18.61 26.11 0.72
N ALA A 286 17.87 25.83 1.77
CA ALA A 286 17.82 24.53 2.42
C ALA A 286 16.99 23.48 1.63
N LEU A 287 17.03 23.52 0.29
CA LEU A 287 16.41 22.53 -0.59
C LEU A 287 17.48 21.63 -1.21
N HIS A 288 17.23 20.33 -1.21
CA HIS A 288 18.22 19.33 -1.59
C HIS A 288 17.95 18.77 -2.99
N GLY A 289 18.88 19.01 -3.91
CA GLY A 289 18.82 18.54 -5.30
C GLY A 289 18.49 19.63 -6.33
N PRO A 290 19.15 19.59 -7.49
CA PRO A 290 19.03 20.63 -8.53
C PRO A 290 17.63 20.71 -9.17
N HIS A 291 16.79 19.69 -9.04
CA HIS A 291 15.42 19.69 -9.55
C HIS A 291 14.50 20.72 -8.86
N TRP A 292 14.94 21.34 -7.73
CA TRP A 292 14.22 22.42 -7.07
C TRP A 292 14.54 23.82 -7.66
N VAL A 293 15.51 23.93 -8.56
CA VAL A 293 15.90 25.21 -9.15
C VAL A 293 14.73 25.95 -9.81
N PRO A 294 13.84 25.30 -10.59
CA PRO A 294 12.68 26.01 -11.15
C PRO A 294 11.77 26.63 -10.08
N ALA A 295 11.52 25.91 -8.98
CA ALA A 295 10.72 26.43 -7.85
C ALA A 295 11.40 27.63 -7.17
N ILE A 296 12.70 27.56 -7.00
CA ILE A 296 13.52 28.62 -6.40
C ILE A 296 13.50 29.89 -7.29
N VAL A 297 13.72 29.74 -8.57
CA VAL A 297 13.74 30.91 -9.51
C VAL A 297 12.33 31.48 -9.64
N ALA A 298 11.28 30.64 -9.70
CA ALA A 298 9.89 31.09 -9.71
C ALA A 298 9.54 31.93 -8.48
N THR A 299 10.07 31.56 -7.31
CA THR A 299 9.85 32.31 -6.07
C THR A 299 10.41 33.74 -6.17
N VAL A 300 11.62 33.89 -6.67
CA VAL A 300 12.23 35.22 -6.90
C VAL A 300 11.43 36.03 -7.94
N ALA A 301 11.03 35.37 -9.03
CA ALA A 301 10.27 36.01 -10.10
C ALA A 301 8.91 36.50 -9.61
N VAL A 302 8.18 35.73 -8.85
CA VAL A 302 6.89 36.15 -8.27
C VAL A 302 7.08 37.29 -7.28
N ALA A 303 8.09 37.26 -6.41
CA ALA A 303 8.36 38.38 -5.50
C ALA A 303 8.62 39.68 -6.26
N ILE A 304 9.40 39.63 -7.35
CA ILE A 304 9.66 40.80 -8.22
C ILE A 304 8.36 41.29 -8.91
N ALA A 305 7.54 40.37 -9.44
CA ALA A 305 6.24 40.71 -10.06
C ALA A 305 5.25 41.33 -9.05
N HIS A 306 5.41 41.05 -7.76
CA HIS A 306 4.63 41.64 -6.68
C HIS A 306 5.24 42.96 -6.13
N GLY A 307 6.28 43.51 -6.82
CA GLY A 307 6.84 44.84 -6.53
C GLY A 307 8.01 44.85 -5.54
N HIS A 308 8.54 43.66 -5.15
CA HIS A 308 9.71 43.62 -4.27
C HIS A 308 11.01 43.72 -5.08
N GLY A 309 12.03 44.34 -4.47
CA GLY A 309 13.33 44.46 -5.13
C GLY A 309 14.05 43.10 -5.24
N PRO A 310 14.79 42.82 -6.35
CA PRO A 310 15.46 41.54 -6.57
C PRO A 310 16.37 41.12 -5.42
N GLY A 311 17.14 42.02 -4.84
CA GLY A 311 18.04 41.77 -3.71
C GLY A 311 17.28 41.32 -2.45
N ALA A 312 16.14 41.96 -2.15
CA ALA A 312 15.29 41.61 -1.01
C ALA A 312 14.64 40.23 -1.22
N ALA A 313 14.16 39.92 -2.43
CA ALA A 313 13.62 38.63 -2.79
C ALA A 313 14.64 37.49 -2.63
N VAL A 314 15.88 37.69 -3.09
CA VAL A 314 16.97 36.71 -2.94
C VAL A 314 17.38 36.55 -1.49
N ALA A 315 17.45 37.60 -0.69
CA ALA A 315 17.79 37.54 0.73
C ALA A 315 16.69 36.77 1.53
N ALA A 316 15.41 37.09 1.27
CA ALA A 316 14.27 36.39 1.89
C ALA A 316 14.23 34.91 1.52
N LEU A 317 14.57 34.54 0.29
CA LEU A 317 14.65 33.16 -0.18
C LEU A 317 15.56 32.31 0.73
N GLY A 318 16.79 32.75 1.00
CA GLY A 318 17.74 32.04 1.85
C GLY A 318 17.31 31.94 3.32
N GLN A 319 16.58 32.92 3.81
CA GLN A 319 16.14 33.00 5.20
C GLN A 319 14.84 32.23 5.47
N GLN A 320 13.92 32.19 4.51
CA GLN A 320 12.54 31.72 4.75
C GLN A 320 12.25 30.34 4.19
N VAL A 321 12.89 29.95 3.07
CA VAL A 321 12.53 28.71 2.39
C VAL A 321 13.03 27.50 3.19
N ARG A 322 12.10 26.60 3.48
CA ARG A 322 12.34 25.35 4.23
C ARG A 322 11.85 24.17 3.43
N PRO A 323 12.47 22.98 3.61
CA PRO A 323 11.97 21.74 3.00
C PRO A 323 10.56 21.41 3.47
N VAL A 324 9.70 21.05 2.52
CA VAL A 324 8.34 20.57 2.81
C VAL A 324 8.40 19.11 3.25
N ALA A 325 7.60 18.73 4.23
CA ALA A 325 7.54 17.35 4.72
C ALA A 325 7.29 16.34 3.57
N GLY A 326 8.03 15.25 3.56
CA GLY A 326 7.95 14.23 2.52
C GLY A 326 8.45 14.64 1.13
N ARG A 327 9.20 15.77 1.03
CA ARG A 327 9.78 16.33 -0.23
C ARG A 327 11.28 16.52 -0.09
N LEU A 328 12.04 15.42 0.02
CA LEU A 328 13.48 15.41 0.31
C LEU A 328 13.84 16.20 1.57
N ALA A 329 12.97 16.17 2.57
CA ALA A 329 13.17 16.88 3.81
C ALA A 329 14.22 16.18 4.70
N PRO A 330 15.31 16.87 5.10
CA PRO A 330 16.32 16.28 5.96
C PRO A 330 15.79 16.11 7.39
N ARG A 331 16.05 14.95 7.98
CA ARG A 331 15.68 14.58 9.36
C ARG A 331 16.85 13.95 10.07
N ALA A 332 17.02 14.26 11.35
CA ALA A 332 17.95 13.55 12.19
C ALA A 332 17.46 12.12 12.44
N GLY A 333 18.34 11.15 12.21
CA GLY A 333 18.03 9.74 12.37
C GLY A 333 18.92 9.01 13.35
N LEU A 334 18.58 7.76 13.63
CA LEU A 334 19.30 6.87 14.54
C LEU A 334 20.82 6.90 14.27
N HIS A 335 21.61 6.83 15.34
CA HIS A 335 23.09 6.80 15.29
C HIS A 335 23.72 7.97 14.52
N GLY A 336 23.09 9.15 14.56
CA GLY A 336 23.57 10.35 13.87
C GLY A 336 23.38 10.32 12.34
N SER A 337 22.60 9.37 11.80
CA SER A 337 22.28 9.30 10.38
C SER A 337 21.46 10.49 9.91
N LEU A 338 21.62 10.86 8.63
CA LEU A 338 20.78 11.85 7.96
C LEU A 338 19.72 11.13 7.13
N ILE A 339 18.45 11.32 7.45
CA ILE A 339 17.33 10.79 6.65
C ILE A 339 16.89 11.89 5.69
N LEU A 340 16.82 11.56 4.40
CA LEU A 340 16.15 12.35 3.38
C LEU A 340 14.73 11.80 3.20
N ASP A 341 13.76 12.43 3.87
CA ASP A 341 12.35 12.07 3.82
C ASP A 341 11.73 12.53 2.49
N ASP A 342 11.50 11.59 1.58
CA ASP A 342 10.85 11.83 0.28
C ASP A 342 9.67 10.88 0.05
N THR A 343 8.84 10.77 1.08
CA THR A 343 7.76 9.78 1.19
C THR A 343 6.41 10.24 0.66
N PHE A 344 6.31 11.47 0.12
CA PHE A 344 5.01 11.99 -0.32
C PHE A 344 4.49 11.29 -1.58
N SER A 345 5.33 11.14 -2.61
CA SER A 345 5.00 10.52 -3.90
C SER A 345 6.26 9.96 -4.57
N ALA A 346 6.10 9.04 -5.52
CA ALA A 346 7.20 8.45 -6.27
C ALA A 346 6.79 8.17 -7.72
N SER A 347 7.11 9.07 -8.64
CA SER A 347 7.17 8.80 -10.08
C SER A 347 8.59 8.38 -10.48
N VAL A 348 8.77 7.84 -11.69
CA VAL A 348 10.09 7.49 -12.22
C VAL A 348 11.02 8.71 -12.20
N ALA A 349 10.56 9.82 -12.75
CA ALA A 349 11.34 11.07 -12.81
C ALA A 349 11.68 11.62 -11.42
N SER A 350 10.71 11.66 -10.47
CA SER A 350 10.98 12.15 -9.12
C SER A 350 11.92 11.22 -8.35
N THR A 351 11.87 9.91 -8.61
CA THR A 351 12.77 8.94 -7.98
C THR A 351 14.19 9.09 -8.52
N MET A 352 14.36 9.30 -9.82
CA MET A 352 15.67 9.62 -10.41
C MET A 352 16.25 10.90 -9.80
N ALA A 353 15.46 11.97 -9.71
CA ALA A 353 15.91 13.24 -9.11
C ALA A 353 16.32 13.09 -7.63
N SER A 354 15.62 12.24 -6.85
CA SER A 354 15.98 11.97 -5.46
C SER A 354 17.27 11.15 -5.34
N LEU A 355 17.49 10.19 -6.25
CA LEU A 355 18.75 9.45 -6.34
C LEU A 355 19.92 10.36 -6.76
N ASP A 356 19.69 11.33 -7.65
CA ASP A 356 20.68 12.33 -8.03
C ASP A 356 21.03 13.25 -6.85
N ALA A 357 20.03 13.65 -6.06
CA ALA A 357 20.25 14.39 -4.81
C ALA A 357 21.04 13.57 -3.78
N LEU A 358 20.74 12.26 -3.65
CA LEU A 358 21.52 11.35 -2.79
C LEU A 358 22.98 11.24 -3.27
N ALA A 359 23.23 11.24 -4.59
CA ALA A 359 24.56 11.15 -5.16
C ALA A 359 25.50 12.30 -4.75
N THR A 360 24.94 13.45 -4.35
CA THR A 360 25.74 14.59 -3.85
C THR A 360 26.16 14.46 -2.39
N ARG A 361 25.70 13.42 -1.68
CA ARG A 361 26.00 13.19 -0.27
C ARG A 361 27.26 12.34 -0.08
N PRO A 362 27.95 12.47 1.06
CA PRO A 362 29.04 11.52 1.37
C PRO A 362 28.49 10.09 1.51
N ARG A 363 29.37 9.11 1.27
CA ARG A 363 29.10 7.69 1.55
C ARG A 363 29.37 7.42 3.05
N PRO A 364 28.68 6.47 3.69
CA PRO A 364 27.78 5.46 3.10
C PRO A 364 26.33 5.98 2.88
N ARG A 365 25.66 5.40 1.85
CA ARG A 365 24.31 5.79 1.40
C ARG A 365 23.36 4.59 1.36
N LEU A 366 22.23 4.70 2.04
CA LEU A 366 21.16 3.69 2.06
C LEU A 366 19.94 4.21 1.31
N VAL A 367 19.35 3.39 0.47
CA VAL A 367 18.06 3.68 -0.18
C VAL A 367 16.99 2.75 0.39
N VAL A 368 15.95 3.29 0.98
CA VAL A 368 14.71 2.57 1.29
C VAL A 368 13.70 2.96 0.22
N LEU A 369 13.40 2.02 -0.68
CA LEU A 369 12.58 2.26 -1.85
C LEU A 369 11.27 1.48 -1.75
N GLY A 370 10.14 2.16 -1.84
CA GLY A 370 8.83 1.56 -1.99
C GLY A 370 8.36 1.54 -3.44
N GLU A 371 7.09 1.22 -3.63
CA GLU A 371 6.45 1.26 -4.94
C GLU A 371 6.72 2.60 -5.64
N VAL A 372 7.22 2.52 -6.87
CA VAL A 372 7.39 3.65 -7.78
C VAL A 372 6.30 3.58 -8.83
N GLY A 373 5.56 4.65 -8.97
CA GLY A 373 4.48 4.76 -9.95
C GLY A 373 3.82 6.13 -9.77
N GLY A 374 3.18 6.61 -10.84
CA GLY A 374 2.40 7.84 -10.85
C GLY A 374 1.08 7.55 -11.54
N HIS A 375 0.72 8.37 -12.53
CA HIS A 375 -0.42 8.11 -13.41
C HIS A 375 -0.20 6.89 -14.31
N ARG A 376 1.05 6.47 -14.50
CA ARG A 376 1.47 5.37 -15.35
C ARG A 376 2.32 4.34 -14.59
N THR A 377 2.14 3.07 -14.89
CA THR A 377 3.01 2.00 -14.39
C THR A 377 4.40 2.09 -15.05
N PRO A 378 5.50 1.99 -14.30
CA PRO A 378 6.85 1.97 -14.87
C PRO A 378 7.03 0.84 -15.88
N THR A 379 7.67 1.13 -17.01
CA THR A 379 8.07 0.14 -18.01
C THR A 379 9.29 -0.66 -17.55
N ASP A 380 9.59 -1.79 -18.20
CA ASP A 380 10.81 -2.56 -17.94
C ASP A 380 12.09 -1.73 -18.13
N ALA A 381 12.08 -0.78 -19.10
CA ALA A 381 13.18 0.15 -19.32
C ALA A 381 13.33 1.15 -18.17
N ASP A 382 12.22 1.64 -17.60
CA ASP A 382 12.24 2.50 -16.42
C ASP A 382 12.78 1.78 -15.20
N VAL A 383 12.33 0.54 -14.97
CA VAL A 383 12.82 -0.32 -13.87
C VAL A 383 14.32 -0.60 -14.02
N ALA A 384 14.80 -0.88 -15.24
CA ALA A 384 16.21 -1.09 -15.50
C ALA A 384 17.04 0.18 -15.25
N ARG A 385 16.56 1.35 -15.72
CA ARG A 385 17.20 2.66 -15.52
C ARG A 385 17.28 3.04 -14.04
N LEU A 386 16.21 2.83 -13.29
CA LEU A 386 16.17 3.06 -11.83
C LEU A 386 17.13 2.12 -11.11
N GLY A 387 17.14 0.83 -11.44
CA GLY A 387 18.04 -0.15 -10.85
C GLY A 387 19.51 0.19 -11.10
N ALA A 388 19.89 0.56 -12.31
CA ALA A 388 21.22 1.02 -12.64
C ALA A 388 21.64 2.26 -11.83
N ARG A 389 20.70 3.22 -11.66
CA ARG A 389 20.97 4.41 -10.86
C ARG A 389 21.13 4.11 -9.37
N VAL A 390 20.30 3.23 -8.82
CA VAL A 390 20.44 2.74 -7.42
C VAL A 390 21.82 2.12 -7.23
N ALA A 391 22.26 1.22 -8.12
CA ALA A 391 23.57 0.58 -8.03
C ALA A 391 24.74 1.59 -8.08
N ALA A 392 24.60 2.65 -8.87
CA ALA A 392 25.64 3.67 -8.98
C ALA A 392 25.77 4.56 -7.74
N VAL A 393 24.66 4.84 -7.05
CA VAL A 393 24.65 5.85 -5.97
C VAL A 393 24.56 5.27 -4.56
N ALA A 394 23.98 4.09 -4.37
CA ALA A 394 23.74 3.50 -3.06
C ALA A 394 24.82 2.46 -2.69
N ASP A 395 25.12 2.36 -1.39
CA ASP A 395 25.93 1.28 -0.82
C ASP A 395 25.08 0.12 -0.30
N ALA A 396 23.80 0.40 -0.02
CA ALA A 396 22.80 -0.62 0.34
C ALA A 396 21.40 -0.17 -0.09
N VAL A 397 20.51 -1.13 -0.32
CA VAL A 397 19.10 -0.88 -0.64
C VAL A 397 18.19 -1.78 0.18
N VAL A 398 17.06 -1.22 0.63
CA VAL A 398 15.93 -1.96 1.20
C VAL A 398 14.72 -1.69 0.32
N ALA A 399 14.30 -2.70 -0.42
CA ALA A 399 13.12 -2.64 -1.29
C ALA A 399 11.85 -3.04 -0.52
N VAL A 400 10.75 -2.30 -0.71
CA VAL A 400 9.47 -2.53 -0.02
C VAL A 400 8.38 -2.79 -1.04
N GLY A 401 7.96 -4.04 -1.13
CA GLY A 401 6.95 -4.51 -2.09
C GLY A 401 7.50 -4.84 -3.49
N ASP A 402 6.63 -5.46 -4.30
CA ASP A 402 7.00 -6.14 -5.55
C ASP A 402 7.66 -5.21 -6.59
N GLY A 403 7.12 -4.01 -6.76
CA GLY A 403 7.67 -3.04 -7.72
C GLY A 403 9.07 -2.55 -7.34
N ALA A 404 9.32 -2.34 -6.04
CA ALA A 404 10.64 -1.97 -5.54
C ALA A 404 11.64 -3.14 -5.62
N ASP A 405 11.17 -4.36 -5.38
CA ASP A 405 12.00 -5.57 -5.53
C ASP A 405 12.52 -5.73 -6.97
N ALA A 406 11.68 -5.46 -7.97
CA ALA A 406 12.12 -5.50 -9.37
C ALA A 406 13.25 -4.50 -9.63
N ILE A 407 13.18 -3.29 -9.08
CA ILE A 407 14.24 -2.27 -9.18
C ILE A 407 15.52 -2.75 -8.47
N ALA A 408 15.39 -3.33 -7.26
CA ALA A 408 16.52 -3.87 -6.50
C ALA A 408 17.21 -5.04 -7.23
N GLN A 409 16.47 -5.92 -7.90
CA GLN A 409 17.05 -6.98 -8.74
C GLN A 409 17.79 -6.40 -9.94
N ARG A 410 17.31 -5.34 -10.57
CA ARG A 410 18.05 -4.63 -11.63
C ARG A 410 19.29 -3.95 -11.08
N ALA A 411 19.26 -3.43 -9.85
CA ALA A 411 20.46 -2.88 -9.19
C ALA A 411 21.51 -3.97 -8.94
N ARG A 412 21.10 -5.19 -8.58
CA ARG A 412 22.01 -6.35 -8.47
C ARG A 412 22.67 -6.67 -9.82
N VAL A 413 21.88 -6.72 -10.89
CA VAL A 413 22.39 -6.96 -12.25
C VAL A 413 23.38 -5.85 -12.66
N ALA A 414 23.16 -4.63 -12.21
CA ALA A 414 24.03 -3.48 -12.45
C ALA A 414 25.25 -3.40 -11.51
N GLY A 415 25.49 -4.40 -10.65
CA GLY A 415 26.71 -4.54 -9.86
C GLY A 415 26.60 -4.25 -8.37
N LEU A 416 25.39 -3.98 -7.83
CA LEU A 416 25.22 -3.87 -6.38
C LEU A 416 25.30 -5.26 -5.74
N ASP A 417 26.15 -5.41 -4.71
CA ASP A 417 26.36 -6.67 -4.01
C ASP A 417 25.04 -7.22 -3.43
N ALA A 418 24.74 -8.49 -3.67
CA ALA A 418 23.53 -9.16 -3.20
C ALA A 418 23.37 -9.11 -1.67
N SER A 419 24.45 -9.13 -0.90
CA SER A 419 24.44 -9.00 0.56
C SER A 419 24.03 -7.61 1.06
N ARG A 420 24.05 -6.61 0.17
CA ARG A 420 23.64 -5.23 0.42
C ARG A 420 22.21 -4.94 -0.01
N ILE A 421 21.48 -5.97 -0.51
CA ILE A 421 20.09 -5.85 -0.94
C ILE A 421 19.19 -6.54 0.08
N GLY A 422 18.38 -5.73 0.76
CA GLY A 422 17.31 -6.21 1.63
C GLY A 422 15.95 -6.04 0.95
N THR A 423 15.05 -7.02 1.12
CA THR A 423 13.67 -6.92 0.68
C THR A 423 12.73 -6.95 1.89
N ALA A 424 11.66 -6.20 1.85
CA ALA A 424 10.66 -6.12 2.90
C ALA A 424 9.27 -6.03 2.28
N HIS A 425 8.27 -6.65 2.91
CA HIS A 425 6.89 -6.55 2.43
C HIS A 425 6.12 -5.44 3.13
N ARG A 426 6.63 -4.97 4.27
CA ARG A 426 5.99 -3.97 5.12
C ARG A 426 6.96 -2.88 5.57
N PRO A 427 6.45 -1.65 5.76
CA PRO A 427 7.27 -0.55 6.25
C PRO A 427 7.99 -0.87 7.57
N ALA A 428 7.37 -1.61 8.49
CA ALA A 428 7.98 -1.98 9.77
C ALA A 428 9.23 -2.85 9.60
N GLU A 429 9.20 -3.83 8.70
CA GLU A 429 10.36 -4.68 8.34
C GLU A 429 11.46 -3.86 7.69
N ALA A 430 11.07 -2.96 6.77
CA ALA A 430 12.02 -2.08 6.10
C ALA A 430 12.75 -1.18 7.11
N ALA A 431 12.02 -0.63 8.09
CA ALA A 431 12.60 0.16 9.15
C ALA A 431 13.60 -0.65 10.00
N ALA A 432 13.24 -1.88 10.39
CA ALA A 432 14.12 -2.75 11.16
C ALA A 432 15.39 -3.14 10.38
N ARG A 433 15.27 -3.38 9.05
CA ARG A 433 16.44 -3.66 8.19
C ARG A 433 17.33 -2.44 8.01
N ALA A 434 16.71 -1.29 7.76
CA ALA A 434 17.44 -0.03 7.62
C ALA A 434 18.17 0.32 8.93
N ALA A 435 17.53 0.16 10.10
CA ALA A 435 18.15 0.37 11.40
C ALA A 435 19.37 -0.55 11.60
N ARG A 436 19.24 -1.85 11.29
CA ARG A 436 20.37 -2.80 11.35
C ARG A 436 21.51 -2.42 10.39
N ALA A 437 21.18 -1.99 9.16
CA ALA A 437 22.20 -1.55 8.20
C ALA A 437 22.98 -0.33 8.72
N ILE A 438 22.30 0.60 9.38
CA ILE A 438 22.89 1.79 10.01
C ILE A 438 23.77 1.38 11.19
N GLU A 439 23.30 0.46 12.05
CA GLU A 439 23.98 0.01 13.28
C GLU A 439 25.26 -0.81 12.99
N HIS A 440 25.21 -1.72 12.00
CA HIS A 440 26.32 -2.66 11.72
C HIS A 440 27.49 -2.05 10.96
N CYS A 441 27.47 -0.78 10.62
CA CYS A 441 28.60 -0.08 10.06
C CYS A 441 29.55 0.40 11.19
N THR A 442 30.22 -0.55 11.87
CA THR A 442 31.26 -0.25 12.84
C THR A 442 32.51 0.20 12.11
N VAL A 443 32.60 1.48 11.86
CA VAL A 443 33.87 2.14 11.55
C VAL A 443 34.38 2.83 12.83
N PRO A 444 35.69 2.83 13.12
CA PRO A 444 36.21 3.49 14.31
C PRO A 444 35.68 4.91 14.43
N ALA A 445 35.26 5.30 15.63
CA ALA A 445 34.71 6.62 15.89
C ALA A 445 35.65 7.71 15.40
N GLY A 446 35.27 8.48 14.40
CA GLY A 446 35.97 9.65 13.91
C GLY A 446 36.38 9.66 12.42
N GLU A 447 36.29 8.55 11.68
CA GLU A 447 36.81 8.48 10.30
C GLU A 447 35.76 8.32 9.18
N THR A 448 34.51 7.99 9.48
CA THR A 448 33.47 7.83 8.46
C THR A 448 32.28 8.73 8.75
N PRO A 449 31.74 9.46 7.76
CA PRO A 449 30.51 10.22 7.93
C PRO A 449 29.34 9.29 8.25
N PRO A 450 28.33 9.73 9.02
CA PRO A 450 27.14 8.94 9.32
C PRO A 450 26.36 8.63 8.04
N TRP A 451 25.56 7.56 8.05
CA TRP A 451 24.76 7.16 6.93
C TRP A 451 23.82 8.26 6.43
N THR A 452 23.76 8.44 5.13
CA THR A 452 22.64 9.18 4.50
C THR A 452 21.61 8.17 3.99
N VAL A 453 20.37 8.28 4.46
CA VAL A 453 19.27 7.36 4.18
C VAL A 453 18.22 8.09 3.34
N LEU A 454 18.06 7.72 2.08
CA LEU A 454 16.92 8.17 1.26
C LEU A 454 15.74 7.24 1.49
N VAL A 455 14.59 7.77 1.91
CA VAL A 455 13.34 7.02 2.02
C VAL A 455 12.36 7.55 0.98
N LYS A 456 12.03 6.73 -0.04
CA LYS A 456 11.19 7.11 -1.18
C LYS A 456 10.16 6.05 -1.55
N GLY A 457 8.91 6.47 -1.73
CA GLY A 457 7.84 5.58 -2.18
C GLY A 457 6.56 6.35 -2.52
N SER A 458 5.65 5.69 -3.23
CA SER A 458 4.32 6.22 -3.51
C SER A 458 3.54 6.45 -2.20
N ALA A 459 2.46 7.23 -2.27
CA ALA A 459 1.57 7.43 -1.13
C ALA A 459 0.99 6.11 -0.58
N ARG A 460 0.84 5.09 -1.44
CA ARG A 460 0.36 3.75 -1.07
C ARG A 460 1.38 2.97 -0.24
N ALA A 461 2.66 3.19 -0.47
CA ALA A 461 3.73 2.48 0.24
C ALA A 461 3.86 2.90 1.72
N ARG A 462 3.29 4.04 2.14
CA ARG A 462 3.25 4.53 3.53
C ARG A 462 4.62 4.58 4.21
N LEU A 463 5.67 4.91 3.46
CA LEU A 463 7.05 4.89 3.97
C LEU A 463 7.37 6.01 4.96
N GLU A 464 6.49 6.98 5.18
CA GLU A 464 6.59 7.90 6.32
C GLU A 464 6.63 7.15 7.66
N SER A 465 6.05 5.95 7.74
CA SER A 465 6.13 5.09 8.92
C SER A 465 7.52 4.45 9.10
N VAL A 466 8.29 4.29 8.02
CA VAL A 466 9.71 3.91 8.08
C VAL A 466 10.52 5.07 8.66
N VAL A 467 10.32 6.28 8.12
CA VAL A 467 10.99 7.49 8.62
C VAL A 467 10.71 7.67 10.10
N ALA A 468 9.45 7.57 10.55
CA ALA A 468 9.06 7.71 11.96
C ALA A 468 9.84 6.78 12.91
N ARG A 469 10.15 5.56 12.44
CA ARG A 469 10.91 4.56 13.25
C ARG A 469 12.42 4.75 13.18
N LEU A 470 12.91 5.49 12.20
CA LEU A 470 14.33 5.80 12.03
C LEU A 470 14.71 7.17 12.61
N LEU A 471 13.74 8.01 13.03
CA LEU A 471 14.03 9.28 13.67
C LEU A 471 14.83 9.09 14.97
N ASP A 472 15.73 10.00 15.23
CA ASP A 472 16.47 10.10 16.50
C ASP A 472 15.50 10.37 17.68
N ASP A 473 14.50 11.22 17.45
CA ASP A 473 13.37 11.44 18.36
C ASP A 473 12.04 11.08 17.70
N PRO A 474 11.49 9.86 17.95
CA PRO A 474 10.21 9.43 17.40
C PRO A 474 9.01 10.31 17.80
N GLY A 475 9.07 11.02 18.93
CA GLY A 475 8.03 11.93 19.41
C GLY A 475 7.76 13.09 18.44
N THR A 476 8.73 13.46 17.62
CA THR A 476 8.60 14.54 16.62
C THR A 476 7.89 14.13 15.34
N ALA A 477 7.62 12.83 15.13
CA ALA A 477 7.05 12.30 13.90
C ALA A 477 5.74 12.98 13.50
N THR A 478 4.87 13.29 14.46
CA THR A 478 3.56 13.93 14.21
C THR A 478 3.67 15.34 13.64
N MET A 479 4.77 16.05 13.94
CA MET A 479 5.02 17.40 13.46
C MET A 479 5.83 17.43 12.15
N LEU A 480 6.71 16.43 11.96
CA LEU A 480 7.71 16.45 10.90
C LEU A 480 7.29 15.68 9.64
N LEU A 481 6.38 14.71 9.76
CA LEU A 481 6.08 13.78 8.67
C LEU A 481 4.70 14.04 8.06
N VAL A 482 4.54 13.61 6.82
CA VAL A 482 3.26 13.67 6.10
C VAL A 482 2.27 12.63 6.64
N ARG A 483 0.98 12.82 6.38
CA ARG A 483 -0.09 11.85 6.65
C ARG A 483 -0.15 11.39 8.12
N GLN A 484 0.02 12.33 9.06
CA GLN A 484 -0.02 12.07 10.51
C GLN A 484 -1.39 12.35 11.15
N ASP A 485 -2.36 12.86 10.39
CA ASP A 485 -3.73 13.05 10.87
C ASP A 485 -4.42 11.69 11.16
N ARG A 486 -5.48 11.72 11.98
CA ARG A 486 -6.21 10.51 12.41
C ARG A 486 -6.79 9.74 11.21
N GLY A 487 -7.27 10.44 10.19
CA GLY A 487 -7.78 9.84 8.96
C GLY A 487 -6.69 9.11 8.19
N ALA A 488 -5.52 9.74 8.00
CA ALA A 488 -4.40 9.15 7.28
C ALA A 488 -3.79 7.94 7.99
N ARG A 489 -3.73 7.93 9.32
CA ARG A 489 -3.22 6.78 10.10
C ARG A 489 -4.06 5.51 9.92
N ARG A 490 -5.33 5.64 9.55
CA ARG A 490 -6.28 4.53 9.43
C ARG A 490 -6.65 4.20 7.97
N VAL A 491 -5.84 4.57 6.98
CA VAL A 491 -6.11 4.22 5.59
C VAL A 491 -5.95 2.72 5.38
N VAL A 492 -7.07 2.03 5.42
CA VAL A 492 -7.22 0.75 4.74
C VAL A 492 -7.24 1.06 3.24
N LEU A 493 -6.23 0.60 2.49
CA LEU A 493 -6.19 0.72 1.03
C LEU A 493 -7.31 -0.16 0.46
N THR A 494 -8.43 0.44 0.15
CA THR A 494 -9.57 -0.26 -0.42
C THR A 494 -9.81 0.20 -1.84
N GLY A 495 -9.12 -0.40 -2.78
CA GLY A 495 -9.69 -0.63 -4.09
C GLY A 495 -10.59 -1.87 -3.99
N ARG A 496 -11.69 -1.81 -3.24
CA ARG A 496 -12.61 -2.95 -3.13
C ARG A 496 -13.56 -2.93 -4.30
N ASP A 497 -13.27 -3.74 -5.30
CA ASP A 497 -14.20 -3.99 -6.41
C ASP A 497 -15.47 -4.74 -5.94
N ARG A 498 -15.46 -5.30 -4.73
CA ARG A 498 -16.55 -6.09 -4.16
C ARG A 498 -16.80 -5.75 -2.69
N PRO A 499 -18.07 -5.85 -2.24
CA PRO A 499 -18.44 -5.61 -0.85
C PRO A 499 -18.09 -6.75 0.12
N ALA A 500 -17.50 -7.86 -0.38
CA ALA A 500 -16.96 -8.97 0.41
C ALA A 500 -15.47 -9.14 0.09
N TRP A 501 -14.63 -9.37 1.12
CA TRP A 501 -13.17 -9.49 1.00
C TRP A 501 -12.59 -10.41 2.06
N LEU A 502 -11.39 -10.92 1.76
CA LEU A 502 -10.53 -11.60 2.72
C LEU A 502 -9.44 -10.64 3.20
N GLU A 503 -9.24 -10.55 4.50
CA GLU A 503 -8.06 -9.92 5.07
C GLU A 503 -7.04 -10.99 5.40
N ILE A 504 -5.81 -10.83 4.89
CA ILE A 504 -4.69 -11.76 5.10
C ILE A 504 -3.64 -11.04 5.95
N ASP A 505 -3.45 -11.50 7.17
CA ASP A 505 -2.45 -10.98 8.12
C ASP A 505 -1.10 -11.67 7.89
N LEU A 506 -0.21 -10.99 7.17
CA LEU A 506 1.15 -11.50 6.94
C LEU A 506 2.01 -11.46 8.19
N ASP A 507 1.68 -10.63 9.20
CA ASP A 507 2.37 -10.65 10.51
C ASP A 507 2.04 -11.90 11.30
N ALA A 508 0.79 -12.34 11.23
CA ALA A 508 0.41 -13.61 11.81
C ALA A 508 1.16 -14.77 11.15
N ILE A 509 1.25 -14.79 9.80
CA ILE A 509 2.01 -15.82 9.07
C ILE A 509 3.50 -15.79 9.45
N ALA A 510 4.10 -14.59 9.53
CA ALA A 510 5.48 -14.40 9.94
C ALA A 510 5.75 -14.98 11.36
N GLY A 511 4.92 -14.59 12.34
CA GLY A 511 5.01 -15.10 13.70
C GLY A 511 4.82 -16.62 13.78
N ASN A 512 3.85 -17.16 13.03
CA ASN A 512 3.57 -18.59 12.98
C ASN A 512 4.75 -19.39 12.40
N VAL A 513 5.40 -18.93 11.32
CA VAL A 513 6.57 -19.63 10.78
C VAL A 513 7.76 -19.57 11.72
N GLU A 514 7.99 -18.45 12.40
CA GLU A 514 9.03 -18.34 13.43
C GLU A 514 8.76 -19.30 14.61
N ALA A 515 7.50 -19.41 15.04
CA ALA A 515 7.10 -20.37 16.06
C ALA A 515 7.33 -21.82 15.60
N LEU A 516 6.99 -22.14 14.34
CA LEU A 516 7.24 -23.47 13.77
C LEU A 516 8.74 -23.79 13.69
N ILE A 517 9.59 -22.82 13.35
CA ILE A 517 11.05 -22.99 13.33
C ILE A 517 11.56 -23.29 14.75
N ARG A 518 11.10 -22.54 15.76
CA ARG A 518 11.48 -22.79 17.17
C ARG A 518 11.06 -24.18 17.61
N VAL A 519 9.83 -24.58 17.29
CA VAL A 519 9.30 -25.91 17.65
C VAL A 519 10.04 -27.02 16.93
N ALA A 520 10.35 -26.85 15.64
CA ALA A 520 10.97 -27.87 14.81
C ALA A 520 12.48 -28.03 15.05
N ALA A 521 13.13 -27.04 15.62
CA ALA A 521 14.60 -27.04 15.77
C ALA A 521 15.14 -28.38 16.35
N PRO A 522 16.23 -28.95 15.77
CA PRO A 522 17.09 -28.38 14.72
C PRO A 522 16.61 -28.63 13.27
N ALA A 523 15.46 -29.26 13.05
CA ALA A 523 14.93 -29.56 11.72
C ALA A 523 14.59 -28.27 10.95
N GLN A 524 14.79 -28.30 9.63
CA GLN A 524 14.45 -27.20 8.74
C GLN A 524 12.94 -27.17 8.46
N VAL A 525 12.44 -26.03 7.97
CA VAL A 525 11.03 -25.86 7.63
C VAL A 525 10.85 -25.69 6.13
N MET A 526 10.07 -26.59 5.52
CA MET A 526 9.54 -26.50 4.17
C MET A 526 8.08 -26.05 4.24
N ALA A 527 7.79 -24.81 3.89
CA ALA A 527 6.42 -24.27 3.94
C ALA A 527 5.55 -24.83 2.81
N VAL A 528 4.39 -25.40 3.15
CA VAL A 528 3.47 -25.99 2.17
C VAL A 528 2.45 -24.94 1.71
N LEU A 529 2.53 -24.56 0.44
CA LEU A 529 1.77 -23.45 -0.17
C LEU A 529 0.77 -23.88 -1.24
N LYS A 530 0.43 -25.17 -1.31
CA LYS A 530 -0.54 -25.71 -2.27
C LYS A 530 -1.91 -25.03 -2.15
N ALA A 531 -2.72 -25.08 -3.22
CA ALA A 531 -4.05 -24.48 -3.31
C ALA A 531 -4.02 -22.98 -2.98
N ASP A 532 -3.15 -22.22 -3.67
CA ASP A 532 -2.92 -20.77 -3.46
C ASP A 532 -2.62 -20.44 -1.98
N ALA A 533 -1.68 -21.20 -1.36
CA ALA A 533 -1.36 -21.09 0.05
C ALA A 533 -2.60 -21.26 0.95
N TYR A 534 -3.38 -22.33 0.70
CA TYR A 534 -4.66 -22.58 1.39
C TYR A 534 -5.64 -21.40 1.28
N GLY A 535 -5.65 -20.72 0.12
CA GLY A 535 -6.51 -19.58 -0.15
C GLY A 535 -5.97 -18.22 0.34
N HIS A 536 -4.74 -18.17 0.87
CA HIS A 536 -4.15 -16.93 1.44
C HIS A 536 -3.33 -16.11 0.43
N GLY A 537 -3.10 -16.62 -0.81
CA GLY A 537 -2.27 -15.95 -1.82
C GLY A 537 -0.82 -16.41 -1.81
N ALA A 538 -0.48 -17.41 -2.65
CA ALA A 538 0.76 -18.18 -2.59
C ALA A 538 2.03 -17.32 -2.71
N VAL A 539 2.07 -16.35 -3.61
CA VAL A 539 3.27 -15.53 -3.87
C VAL A 539 3.65 -14.69 -2.64
N ARG A 540 2.66 -14.00 -2.04
CA ARG A 540 2.90 -13.16 -0.84
C ARG A 540 3.30 -13.99 0.35
N VAL A 541 2.59 -15.11 0.56
CA VAL A 541 2.92 -16.06 1.64
C VAL A 541 4.32 -16.64 1.44
N ALA A 542 4.69 -17.06 0.21
CA ALA A 542 6.02 -17.59 -0.10
C ALA A 542 7.13 -16.62 0.31
N ARG A 543 7.01 -15.36 -0.07
CA ARG A 543 7.98 -14.32 0.28
C ARG A 543 8.07 -14.13 1.80
N THR A 544 6.91 -14.06 2.47
CA THR A 544 6.86 -13.90 3.93
C THR A 544 7.54 -15.06 4.65
N VAL A 545 7.18 -16.32 4.35
CA VAL A 545 7.73 -17.47 5.06
C VAL A 545 9.23 -17.68 4.80
N LEU A 546 9.70 -17.44 3.56
CA LEU A 546 11.12 -17.48 3.22
C LEU A 546 11.92 -16.41 3.95
N HIS A 547 11.34 -15.21 4.04
CA HIS A 547 11.95 -14.09 4.76
C HIS A 547 12.12 -14.40 6.26
N HIS A 548 11.16 -15.11 6.84
CA HIS A 548 11.14 -15.47 8.26
C HIS A 548 11.75 -16.85 8.53
N GLY A 549 12.58 -17.38 7.61
CA GLY A 549 13.48 -18.49 7.87
C GLY A 549 13.00 -19.85 7.37
N ALA A 550 11.90 -19.97 6.63
CA ALA A 550 11.62 -21.19 5.89
C ALA A 550 12.71 -21.44 4.83
N THR A 551 13.21 -22.67 4.73
CA THR A 551 14.33 -23.02 3.85
C THR A 551 13.91 -23.53 2.48
N ALA A 552 12.67 -23.99 2.35
CA ALA A 552 12.08 -24.53 1.14
C ALA A 552 10.58 -24.35 1.10
N LEU A 553 9.99 -24.50 -0.08
CA LEU A 553 8.55 -24.46 -0.31
C LEU A 553 8.06 -25.79 -0.87
N ALA A 554 6.77 -26.08 -0.70
CA ALA A 554 6.13 -27.23 -1.34
C ALA A 554 4.78 -26.86 -1.94
N THR A 555 4.53 -27.34 -3.15
CA THR A 555 3.27 -27.18 -3.90
C THR A 555 2.64 -28.55 -4.19
N ALA A 556 1.38 -28.58 -4.63
CA ALA A 556 0.74 -29.83 -5.04
C ALA A 556 1.04 -30.19 -6.49
N VAL A 557 1.05 -29.19 -7.38
CA VAL A 557 1.16 -29.36 -8.82
C VAL A 557 2.20 -28.43 -9.42
N LEU A 558 2.68 -28.73 -10.63
CA LEU A 558 3.72 -27.96 -11.30
C LEU A 558 3.31 -26.52 -11.61
N SER A 559 2.05 -26.26 -11.95
CA SER A 559 1.57 -24.92 -12.26
C SER A 559 1.71 -23.96 -11.07
N GLU A 560 1.42 -24.42 -9.85
CA GLU A 560 1.62 -23.61 -8.65
C GLU A 560 3.11 -23.26 -8.44
N ALA A 561 4.00 -24.21 -8.72
CA ALA A 561 5.45 -23.97 -8.68
C ALA A 561 5.90 -22.99 -9.79
N ALA A 562 5.30 -23.08 -10.98
CA ALA A 562 5.56 -22.18 -12.09
C ALA A 562 5.16 -20.74 -11.75
N ASP A 563 4.00 -20.53 -11.10
CA ASP A 563 3.54 -19.22 -10.66
C ASP A 563 4.52 -18.60 -9.65
N LEU A 564 5.03 -19.40 -8.71
CA LEU A 564 6.05 -18.95 -7.76
C LEU A 564 7.38 -18.59 -8.47
N ARG A 565 7.81 -19.38 -9.47
CA ARG A 565 9.00 -19.07 -10.27
C ARG A 565 8.83 -17.83 -11.13
N ALA A 566 7.65 -17.64 -11.74
CA ALA A 566 7.31 -16.43 -12.50
C ALA A 566 7.32 -15.18 -11.61
N ALA A 567 6.95 -15.32 -10.33
CA ALA A 567 7.03 -14.26 -9.32
C ALA A 567 8.46 -14.03 -8.77
N GLY A 568 9.50 -14.68 -9.32
CA GLY A 568 10.90 -14.50 -8.96
C GLY A 568 11.36 -15.29 -7.72
N ILE A 569 10.56 -16.22 -7.20
CA ILE A 569 10.98 -17.09 -6.07
C ILE A 569 12.06 -18.06 -6.54
N THR A 570 13.25 -17.98 -5.96
CA THR A 570 14.42 -18.82 -6.30
C THR A 570 14.67 -19.96 -5.31
N ALA A 571 14.06 -19.94 -4.14
CA ALA A 571 14.20 -20.97 -3.11
C ALA A 571 13.84 -22.38 -3.64
N PRO A 572 14.34 -23.47 -3.04
CA PRO A 572 13.93 -24.83 -3.37
C PRO A 572 12.40 -25.01 -3.28
N ILE A 573 11.80 -25.60 -4.32
CA ILE A 573 10.36 -25.92 -4.37
C ILE A 573 10.22 -27.40 -4.65
N LEU A 574 9.44 -28.12 -3.81
CA LEU A 574 9.08 -29.52 -4.00
C LEU A 574 7.64 -29.63 -4.50
N VAL A 575 7.43 -30.28 -5.66
CA VAL A 575 6.11 -30.70 -6.13
C VAL A 575 5.75 -32.03 -5.45
N LEU A 576 4.77 -31.98 -4.52
CA LEU A 576 4.35 -33.11 -3.68
C LEU A 576 3.46 -34.13 -4.39
N GLY A 577 2.78 -33.70 -5.45
CA GLY A 577 1.85 -34.53 -6.19
C GLY A 577 2.52 -35.34 -7.30
N HIS A 578 1.73 -36.14 -8.01
CA HIS A 578 2.16 -36.84 -9.22
C HIS A 578 2.47 -35.82 -10.33
N LEU A 579 3.63 -35.99 -10.98
CA LEU A 579 4.01 -35.22 -12.16
C LEU A 579 3.74 -36.07 -13.42
N PRO A 580 2.81 -35.65 -14.28
CA PRO A 580 2.59 -36.33 -15.55
C PRO A 580 3.84 -36.28 -16.47
N PRO A 581 4.11 -37.31 -17.29
CA PRO A 581 5.30 -37.38 -18.14
C PRO A 581 5.51 -36.18 -19.07
N TRP A 582 4.43 -35.61 -19.59
CA TRP A 582 4.49 -34.43 -20.49
C TRP A 582 4.92 -33.15 -19.80
N GLN A 583 4.92 -33.10 -18.47
CA GLN A 583 5.40 -31.95 -17.67
C GLN A 583 6.87 -32.07 -17.23
N ALA A 584 7.53 -33.22 -17.50
CA ALA A 584 8.88 -33.48 -17.04
C ALA A 584 9.90 -32.43 -17.53
N ARG A 585 9.83 -32.00 -18.78
CA ARG A 585 10.71 -30.97 -19.34
C ARG A 585 10.53 -29.61 -18.66
N ASP A 586 9.29 -29.26 -18.38
CA ASP A 586 9.00 -27.98 -17.74
C ASP A 586 9.44 -27.98 -16.27
N ALA A 587 9.30 -29.08 -15.55
CA ALA A 587 9.85 -29.23 -14.19
C ALA A 587 11.38 -29.03 -14.16
N VAL A 588 12.10 -29.63 -15.12
CA VAL A 588 13.55 -29.44 -15.27
C VAL A 588 13.91 -27.99 -15.58
N ARG A 589 13.19 -27.34 -16.52
CA ARG A 589 13.42 -25.92 -16.87
C ARG A 589 13.18 -24.99 -15.69
N LEU A 590 12.13 -25.23 -14.92
CA LEU A 590 11.79 -24.44 -13.72
C LEU A 590 12.75 -24.69 -12.55
N GLY A 591 13.57 -25.75 -12.61
CA GLY A 591 14.50 -26.10 -11.54
C GLY A 591 13.79 -26.40 -10.23
N VAL A 592 12.70 -27.19 -10.28
CA VAL A 592 11.93 -27.61 -9.10
C VAL A 592 12.23 -29.07 -8.77
N ALA A 593 12.18 -29.42 -7.47
CA ALA A 593 12.27 -30.81 -7.05
C ALA A 593 10.94 -31.53 -7.27
N VAL A 594 10.97 -32.81 -7.60
CA VAL A 594 9.79 -33.60 -7.96
C VAL A 594 9.70 -34.86 -7.11
N THR A 595 8.47 -35.22 -6.71
CA THR A 595 8.18 -36.49 -6.05
C THR A 595 8.23 -37.64 -7.05
N VAL A 596 8.98 -38.72 -6.72
CA VAL A 596 9.09 -39.94 -7.51
C VAL A 596 8.72 -41.16 -6.67
N PHE A 597 7.99 -42.09 -7.29
CA PHE A 597 7.55 -43.33 -6.62
C PHE A 597 7.30 -44.49 -7.60
N ASP A 598 7.71 -44.36 -8.87
CA ASP A 598 7.65 -45.41 -9.89
C ASP A 598 8.76 -45.21 -10.94
N ASP A 599 9.11 -46.29 -11.65
CA ASP A 599 10.20 -46.30 -12.61
C ASP A 599 9.90 -45.51 -13.89
N ASP A 600 8.64 -45.41 -14.29
CA ASP A 600 8.25 -44.68 -15.50
C ASP A 600 8.42 -43.18 -15.31
N SER A 601 7.94 -42.64 -14.21
CA SER A 601 8.14 -41.23 -13.83
C SER A 601 9.65 -40.88 -13.73
N ALA A 602 10.43 -41.76 -13.12
CA ALA A 602 11.88 -41.57 -12.97
C ALA A 602 12.61 -41.54 -14.35
N ARG A 603 12.26 -42.47 -15.26
CA ARG A 603 12.83 -42.48 -16.63
C ARG A 603 12.46 -41.22 -17.41
N HIS A 604 11.19 -40.81 -17.42
CA HIS A 604 10.77 -39.59 -18.13
C HIS A 604 11.48 -38.34 -17.61
N LEU A 605 11.72 -38.24 -16.30
CA LEU A 605 12.49 -37.15 -15.72
C LEU A 605 13.96 -37.19 -16.12
N SER A 606 14.58 -38.36 -16.16
CA SER A 606 15.97 -38.55 -16.62
C SER A 606 16.11 -38.16 -18.08
N ASP A 607 15.22 -38.63 -18.97
CA ASP A 607 15.21 -38.26 -20.40
C ASP A 607 15.04 -36.76 -20.59
N ALA A 608 14.14 -36.15 -19.82
CA ALA A 608 13.89 -34.70 -19.84
C ALA A 608 15.12 -33.92 -19.33
N ALA A 609 15.77 -34.38 -18.25
CA ALA A 609 16.97 -33.78 -17.70
C ALA A 609 18.12 -33.78 -18.72
N LEU A 610 18.34 -34.89 -19.40
CA LEU A 610 19.32 -35.00 -20.45
C LEU A 610 18.99 -34.09 -21.65
N ALA A 611 17.75 -34.08 -22.11
CA ALA A 611 17.30 -33.24 -23.21
C ALA A 611 17.41 -31.72 -22.92
N VAL A 612 17.31 -31.31 -21.66
CA VAL A 612 17.47 -29.90 -21.22
C VAL A 612 18.91 -29.59 -20.85
N GLY A 613 19.77 -30.60 -20.64
CA GLY A 613 21.17 -30.45 -20.20
C GLY A 613 21.31 -29.99 -18.74
N ARG A 614 20.35 -30.38 -17.85
CA ARG A 614 20.32 -30.00 -16.45
C ARG A 614 20.03 -31.20 -15.57
N THR A 615 20.49 -31.15 -14.31
CA THR A 615 20.13 -32.13 -13.29
C THR A 615 18.84 -31.67 -12.58
N ILE A 616 17.92 -32.61 -12.29
CA ILE A 616 16.72 -32.36 -11.51
C ILE A 616 16.80 -33.09 -10.15
N ALA A 617 16.42 -32.37 -9.08
CA ALA A 617 16.29 -32.94 -7.76
C ALA A 617 15.00 -33.79 -7.65
N VAL A 618 15.10 -34.96 -7.03
CA VAL A 618 13.94 -35.84 -6.79
C VAL A 618 13.85 -36.22 -5.34
N HIS A 619 12.61 -36.32 -4.84
CA HIS A 619 12.30 -36.85 -3.51
C HIS A 619 11.55 -38.19 -3.63
N VAL A 620 12.11 -39.24 -3.07
CA VAL A 620 11.51 -40.57 -3.07
C VAL A 620 10.37 -40.63 -2.05
N LYS A 621 9.18 -40.91 -2.51
CA LYS A 621 7.98 -41.05 -1.67
C LYS A 621 7.78 -42.47 -1.21
N VAL A 622 7.67 -42.70 0.12
CA VAL A 622 7.40 -44.01 0.74
C VAL A 622 5.99 -44.02 1.30
N ASP A 623 5.19 -45.03 0.97
CA ASP A 623 3.89 -45.28 1.59
C ASP A 623 4.01 -46.19 2.80
N THR A 624 3.97 -45.61 3.97
CA THR A 624 4.05 -46.37 5.25
C THR A 624 2.69 -46.71 5.82
N GLY A 625 1.59 -46.40 5.09
CA GLY A 625 0.24 -46.77 5.50
C GLY A 625 -0.86 -45.75 5.20
N LEU A 626 -0.56 -44.61 4.56
CA LEU A 626 -1.59 -43.66 4.12
C LEU A 626 -2.38 -44.17 2.91
N ARG A 627 -1.78 -45.06 2.09
CA ARG A 627 -2.37 -45.70 0.90
C ARG A 627 -2.88 -44.73 -0.16
N ARG A 628 -2.12 -43.64 -0.38
CA ARG A 628 -2.44 -42.64 -1.40
C ARG A 628 -1.51 -42.67 -2.59
N ILE A 629 -0.23 -42.31 -2.42
CA ILE A 629 0.87 -42.47 -3.41
C ILE A 629 2.16 -42.77 -2.66
N GLY A 630 3.07 -43.51 -3.29
CA GLY A 630 4.37 -43.85 -2.73
C GLY A 630 4.73 -45.32 -3.00
N LEU A 631 6.00 -45.67 -2.84
CA LEU A 631 6.55 -47.02 -2.91
C LEU A 631 6.19 -47.81 -1.64
N GLU A 632 5.93 -49.10 -1.77
CA GLU A 632 5.90 -49.99 -0.61
C GLU A 632 7.29 -49.98 0.04
N PRO A 633 7.37 -50.09 1.39
CA PRO A 633 8.65 -50.10 2.11
C PRO A 633 9.68 -51.10 1.59
N ALA A 634 9.24 -52.28 1.14
CA ALA A 634 10.10 -53.36 0.64
C ALA A 634 10.78 -52.99 -0.72
N ASP A 635 10.16 -52.11 -1.51
CA ASP A 635 10.62 -51.81 -2.86
C ASP A 635 11.58 -50.62 -2.92
N VAL A 636 11.68 -49.84 -1.82
CA VAL A 636 12.41 -48.56 -1.81
C VAL A 636 13.89 -48.71 -2.12
N VAL A 637 14.58 -49.71 -1.56
CA VAL A 637 16.01 -49.93 -1.76
C VAL A 637 16.29 -50.33 -3.22
N SER A 638 15.49 -51.26 -3.80
CA SER A 638 15.62 -51.66 -5.17
C SER A 638 15.39 -50.51 -6.13
N PHE A 639 14.39 -49.67 -5.88
CA PHE A 639 14.11 -48.44 -6.61
C PHE A 639 15.27 -47.43 -6.50
N GLY A 640 15.81 -47.22 -5.30
CA GLY A 640 16.93 -46.34 -5.05
C GLY A 640 18.16 -46.74 -5.91
N ARG A 641 18.46 -48.07 -5.97
CA ARG A 641 19.54 -48.56 -6.85
C ARG A 641 19.30 -48.30 -8.32
N ARG A 642 18.07 -48.41 -8.81
CA ARG A 642 17.72 -48.06 -10.18
C ARG A 642 17.84 -46.56 -10.43
N LEU A 643 17.44 -45.69 -9.48
CA LEU A 643 17.62 -44.23 -9.60
C LEU A 643 19.10 -43.82 -9.82
N THR A 644 20.06 -44.53 -9.16
CA THR A 644 21.50 -44.23 -9.36
C THR A 644 22.01 -44.54 -10.77
N THR A 645 21.26 -45.34 -11.55
CA THR A 645 21.61 -45.63 -12.93
C THR A 645 20.99 -44.69 -13.95
N LEU A 646 20.09 -43.80 -13.52
CA LEU A 646 19.41 -42.84 -14.35
C LEU A 646 20.16 -41.50 -14.33
N PRO A 647 20.77 -41.07 -15.43
CA PRO A 647 21.55 -39.85 -15.50
C PRO A 647 20.66 -38.62 -15.39
N GLY A 648 21.20 -37.51 -14.85
CA GLY A 648 20.47 -36.26 -14.71
C GLY A 648 19.48 -36.21 -13.53
N LEU A 649 19.37 -37.26 -12.71
CA LEU A 649 18.62 -37.28 -11.47
C LEU A 649 19.53 -37.13 -10.24
N ALA A 650 19.14 -36.30 -9.28
CA ALA A 650 19.76 -36.18 -7.96
C ALA A 650 18.75 -36.51 -6.86
N VAL A 651 18.97 -37.60 -6.09
CA VAL A 651 18.10 -37.93 -4.96
C VAL A 651 18.41 -36.98 -3.80
N GLU A 652 17.60 -35.92 -3.66
CA GLU A 652 17.78 -34.91 -2.62
C GLU A 652 17.00 -35.23 -1.35
N GLY A 653 15.87 -35.96 -1.48
CA GLY A 653 15.02 -36.26 -0.33
C GLY A 653 14.40 -37.66 -0.36
N ILE A 654 14.02 -38.13 0.83
CA ILE A 654 13.16 -39.32 1.03
C ILE A 654 12.12 -38.98 2.09
N TYR A 655 10.84 -39.35 1.86
CA TYR A 655 9.79 -38.95 2.76
C TYR A 655 8.55 -39.85 2.80
N THR A 656 7.82 -39.73 3.91
CA THR A 656 6.50 -40.35 4.08
C THR A 656 5.45 -39.30 4.49
N HIS A 657 4.22 -39.73 4.71
CA HIS A 657 3.14 -38.90 5.25
C HIS A 657 2.31 -39.69 6.27
N LEU A 658 2.12 -39.07 7.43
CA LEU A 658 1.43 -39.67 8.57
C LEU A 658 -0.09 -39.49 8.42
N ALA A 659 -0.86 -40.55 8.71
CA ALA A 659 -2.29 -40.57 8.50
C ALA A 659 -3.09 -40.07 9.72
N THR A 660 -2.57 -40.24 10.95
CA THR A 660 -3.27 -39.99 12.23
C THR A 660 -2.47 -39.07 13.16
N ALA A 661 -1.63 -38.16 12.57
CA ALA A 661 -0.82 -37.26 13.39
C ALA A 661 -1.65 -36.19 14.13
N ASP A 662 -2.86 -35.93 13.67
CA ASP A 662 -3.86 -35.00 14.22
C ASP A 662 -4.92 -35.68 15.12
N ALA A 663 -4.84 -36.99 15.33
CA ALA A 663 -5.70 -37.73 16.24
C ALA A 663 -5.10 -37.77 17.65
N ALA A 664 -5.96 -37.93 18.68
CA ALA A 664 -5.54 -38.14 20.05
C ALA A 664 -4.72 -39.44 20.20
N ASP A 665 -5.16 -40.51 19.52
CA ASP A 665 -4.38 -41.74 19.41
C ASP A 665 -3.39 -41.68 18.26
N GLN A 666 -2.13 -41.45 18.57
CA GLN A 666 -1.00 -41.40 17.64
C GLN A 666 -0.30 -42.77 17.46
N SER A 667 -0.84 -43.85 17.96
CA SER A 667 -0.20 -45.15 17.86
C SER A 667 0.14 -45.55 16.43
N PHE A 668 -0.80 -45.39 15.50
CA PHE A 668 -0.58 -45.68 14.08
C PHE A 668 0.43 -44.70 13.42
N ALA A 669 0.43 -43.43 13.77
CA ALA A 669 1.43 -42.49 13.28
C ALA A 669 2.86 -42.89 13.73
N ARG A 670 3.02 -43.39 14.98
CA ARG A 670 4.30 -43.90 15.48
C ARG A 670 4.70 -45.20 14.78
N GLU A 671 3.77 -46.12 14.50
CA GLU A 671 4.01 -47.30 13.69
C GLU A 671 4.49 -46.91 12.24
N GLN A 672 3.83 -45.97 11.59
CA GLN A 672 4.25 -45.46 10.30
C GLN A 672 5.68 -44.87 10.35
N LEU A 673 6.02 -44.14 11.42
CA LEU A 673 7.34 -43.57 11.60
C LEU A 673 8.40 -44.66 11.81
N ALA A 674 8.09 -45.72 12.60
CA ALA A 674 8.98 -46.87 12.78
C ALA A 674 9.25 -47.59 11.44
N ARG A 675 8.21 -47.85 10.64
CA ARG A 675 8.35 -48.40 9.27
C ARG A 675 9.23 -47.53 8.40
N PHE A 676 9.05 -46.22 8.46
CA PHE A 676 9.84 -45.23 7.67
C PHE A 676 11.30 -45.26 8.12
N SER A 677 11.58 -45.27 9.43
CA SER A 677 12.94 -45.33 9.96
C SER A 677 13.66 -46.61 9.55
N ALA A 678 12.95 -47.77 9.52
CA ALA A 678 13.50 -49.01 9.01
C ALA A 678 13.89 -48.90 7.51
N VAL A 679 13.08 -48.26 6.69
CA VAL A 679 13.40 -47.98 5.27
C VAL A 679 14.64 -47.10 5.13
N VAL A 680 14.78 -46.03 5.91
CA VAL A 680 15.95 -45.14 5.86
C VAL A 680 17.21 -45.87 6.29
N THR A 681 17.11 -46.75 7.30
CA THR A 681 18.21 -47.62 7.73
C THR A 681 18.59 -48.61 6.64
N ALA A 682 17.62 -49.27 6.01
CA ALA A 682 17.86 -50.20 4.89
C ALA A 682 18.50 -49.52 3.68
N TRP A 683 18.06 -48.26 3.38
CA TRP A 683 18.68 -47.41 2.33
C TRP A 683 20.19 -47.22 2.61
N SER A 684 20.56 -46.82 3.82
CA SER A 684 21.96 -46.64 4.22
C SER A 684 22.76 -47.93 4.21
N ASN A 685 22.19 -49.00 4.71
CA ASN A 685 22.86 -50.32 4.72
C ASN A 685 23.08 -50.90 3.32
N ALA A 686 22.27 -50.49 2.35
CA ALA A 686 22.45 -50.84 0.93
C ALA A 686 23.55 -50.10 0.23
N GLY A 687 24.28 -49.19 0.92
CA GLY A 687 25.33 -48.37 0.38
C GLY A 687 24.84 -47.18 -0.48
N LEU A 688 23.55 -46.88 -0.42
CA LEU A 688 23.00 -45.72 -1.11
C LEU A 688 23.35 -44.42 -0.36
N VAL A 689 23.68 -43.36 -1.09
CA VAL A 689 23.97 -42.03 -0.49
C VAL A 689 22.75 -41.54 0.28
N ARG A 690 22.95 -41.18 1.56
CA ARG A 690 21.89 -40.62 2.39
C ARG A 690 21.39 -39.29 1.75
N PRO A 691 20.10 -39.18 1.44
CA PRO A 691 19.56 -37.93 0.95
C PRO A 691 19.74 -36.78 1.95
N ARG A 692 19.86 -35.58 1.44
CA ARG A 692 19.97 -34.34 2.25
C ARG A 692 18.81 -34.21 3.23
N TRP A 693 17.59 -34.53 2.77
CA TRP A 693 16.37 -34.38 3.57
C TRP A 693 15.63 -35.70 3.76
N VAL A 694 15.56 -36.18 4.99
CA VAL A 694 14.67 -37.23 5.44
C VAL A 694 13.53 -36.56 6.17
N HIS A 695 12.27 -36.72 5.70
CA HIS A 695 11.17 -35.94 6.26
C HIS A 695 9.83 -36.71 6.37
N ALA A 696 9.08 -36.51 7.48
CA ALA A 696 7.82 -37.19 7.74
C ALA A 696 6.71 -36.24 8.23
N ALA A 697 7.05 -35.25 9.07
CA ALA A 697 6.11 -34.40 9.79
C ALA A 697 5.30 -33.46 8.89
N ASN A 698 3.97 -33.52 9.05
CA ASN A 698 3.00 -32.50 8.61
C ASN A 698 2.79 -31.46 9.75
N SER A 699 1.79 -30.56 9.64
CA SER A 699 1.49 -29.55 10.67
C SER A 699 1.29 -30.15 12.06
N ALA A 700 0.45 -31.18 12.19
CA ALA A 700 0.17 -31.80 13.46
C ALA A 700 1.41 -32.52 14.05
N ALA A 701 2.10 -33.32 13.23
CA ALA A 701 3.31 -33.99 13.67
C ALA A 701 4.45 -33.03 14.02
N THR A 702 4.56 -31.91 13.35
CA THR A 702 5.55 -30.87 13.70
C THR A 702 5.38 -30.40 15.14
N VAL A 703 4.14 -30.18 15.57
CA VAL A 703 3.82 -29.66 16.91
C VAL A 703 3.82 -30.78 17.92
N HIS A 704 3.12 -31.89 17.64
CA HIS A 704 2.74 -32.89 18.65
C HIS A 704 3.54 -34.22 18.61
N LEU A 705 4.39 -34.43 17.58
CA LEU A 705 5.17 -35.67 17.45
C LEU A 705 6.66 -35.35 17.19
N PRO A 706 7.44 -34.98 18.23
CA PRO A 706 8.84 -34.58 18.09
C PRO A 706 9.70 -35.54 17.28
N ASP A 707 9.51 -36.86 17.46
CA ASP A 707 10.28 -37.88 16.77
C ASP A 707 10.11 -37.91 15.25
N ALA A 708 9.04 -37.27 14.72
CA ALA A 708 8.76 -37.18 13.31
C ALA A 708 9.46 -35.99 12.61
N ARG A 709 10.12 -35.08 13.34
CA ARG A 709 10.69 -33.82 12.77
C ARG A 709 11.86 -34.11 11.84
N LEU A 710 12.74 -35.05 12.17
CA LEU A 710 13.86 -35.54 11.37
C LEU A 710 14.74 -34.36 10.84
N ASP A 711 15.09 -34.34 9.54
CA ASP A 711 15.89 -33.23 8.96
C ASP A 711 15.02 -32.04 8.56
N LEU A 712 13.75 -32.26 8.20
CA LEU A 712 12.87 -31.26 7.60
C LEU A 712 11.41 -31.51 7.96
N VAL A 713 10.67 -30.47 8.33
CA VAL A 713 9.23 -30.52 8.56
C VAL A 713 8.44 -29.82 7.45
N ARG A 714 7.20 -30.25 7.20
CA ARG A 714 6.34 -29.71 6.14
C ARG A 714 5.02 -29.18 6.70
N PRO A 715 5.04 -28.10 7.49
CA PRO A 715 3.81 -27.50 7.96
C PRO A 715 3.04 -26.87 6.78
N GLY A 716 1.71 -27.04 6.81
CA GLY A 716 0.78 -26.39 5.89
C GLY A 716 -0.16 -25.51 6.70
N ILE A 717 -1.27 -26.07 7.20
CA ILE A 717 -2.34 -25.29 7.82
C ILE A 717 -1.89 -24.53 9.08
N ALA A 718 -0.91 -25.03 9.82
CA ALA A 718 -0.36 -24.36 10.99
C ALA A 718 0.38 -23.06 10.65
N LEU A 719 0.91 -22.90 9.41
CA LEU A 719 1.47 -21.62 8.93
C LEU A 719 0.44 -20.49 8.99
N TYR A 720 -0.83 -20.83 8.82
CA TYR A 720 -1.94 -19.87 8.80
C TYR A 720 -2.62 -19.72 10.17
N GLY A 721 -2.04 -20.33 11.23
CA GLY A 721 -2.58 -20.25 12.59
C GLY A 721 -3.89 -20.99 12.79
N ILE A 722 -4.15 -22.01 11.98
CA ILE A 722 -5.36 -22.82 12.02
C ILE A 722 -4.97 -24.22 12.51
N ALA A 723 -5.72 -24.71 13.50
CA ALA A 723 -5.48 -26.04 14.05
C ALA A 723 -5.75 -27.15 13.01
N PRO A 724 -4.88 -28.17 12.88
CA PRO A 724 -5.08 -29.30 11.96
C PRO A 724 -6.35 -30.09 12.22
N GLY A 725 -6.78 -30.19 13.48
CA GLY A 725 -7.97 -30.86 13.91
C GLY A 725 -8.29 -30.56 15.38
N PRO A 726 -9.46 -30.95 15.86
CA PRO A 726 -9.90 -30.62 17.22
C PRO A 726 -9.02 -31.25 18.32
N GLU A 727 -8.33 -32.37 18.01
CA GLU A 727 -7.45 -33.08 18.93
C GLU A 727 -5.98 -32.67 18.79
N ALA A 728 -5.67 -31.75 17.85
CA ALA A 728 -4.33 -31.24 17.62
C ALA A 728 -4.31 -29.67 17.67
N PRO A 729 -4.56 -29.07 18.84
CA PRO A 729 -4.57 -27.62 19.00
C PRO A 729 -3.19 -27.02 18.73
N LEU A 730 -3.16 -25.78 18.27
CA LEU A 730 -1.92 -25.03 18.16
C LEU A 730 -1.58 -24.33 19.49
N PRO A 731 -0.29 -24.14 19.81
CA PRO A 731 0.14 -23.29 20.91
C PRO A 731 -0.45 -21.87 20.85
N ALA A 732 -0.53 -21.19 21.98
CA ALA A 732 -1.20 -19.89 22.11
C ALA A 732 -0.52 -18.74 21.36
N ASP A 733 0.74 -18.89 20.97
CA ASP A 733 1.50 -17.92 20.18
C ASP A 733 1.20 -17.99 18.66
N PHE A 734 0.39 -18.96 18.22
CA PHE A 734 -0.10 -19.02 16.85
C PHE A 734 -1.34 -18.14 16.66
N ARG A 735 -1.38 -17.38 15.57
CA ARG A 735 -2.48 -16.48 15.26
C ARG A 735 -3.10 -16.80 13.90
N ALA A 736 -4.43 -16.85 13.86
CA ALA A 736 -5.15 -17.01 12.60
C ALA A 736 -4.86 -15.84 11.65
N ALA A 737 -4.49 -16.16 10.41
CA ALA A 737 -4.03 -15.18 9.42
C ALA A 737 -5.14 -14.70 8.47
N LEU A 738 -6.35 -15.29 8.52
CA LEU A 738 -7.43 -15.03 7.57
C LEU A 738 -8.68 -14.53 8.28
N GLN A 739 -9.27 -13.44 7.74
CA GLN A 739 -10.63 -13.02 8.09
C GLN A 739 -11.46 -12.85 6.82
N LEU A 740 -12.72 -13.30 6.85
CA LEU A 740 -13.71 -13.08 5.78
C LEU A 740 -14.73 -12.05 6.26
N LYS A 741 -14.79 -10.93 5.58
CA LYS A 741 -15.64 -9.78 5.91
C LYS A 741 -16.53 -9.38 4.75
N THR A 742 -17.66 -8.78 5.08
CA THR A 742 -18.57 -8.17 4.10
C THR A 742 -19.31 -6.99 4.72
N ARG A 743 -20.12 -6.29 3.90
CA ARG A 743 -21.04 -5.26 4.38
C ARG A 743 -22.49 -5.69 4.14
N ILE A 744 -23.38 -5.28 5.01
CA ILE A 744 -24.82 -5.49 4.81
C ILE A 744 -25.25 -4.64 3.60
N ALA A 745 -25.78 -5.28 2.56
CA ALA A 745 -26.25 -4.59 1.36
C ALA A 745 -27.64 -3.96 1.54
N GLN A 746 -28.49 -4.62 2.33
CA GLN A 746 -29.86 -4.15 2.59
C GLN A 746 -30.38 -4.69 3.93
N VAL A 747 -31.22 -3.91 4.59
CA VAL A 747 -31.99 -4.35 5.77
C VAL A 747 -33.48 -4.33 5.41
N LYS A 748 -34.21 -5.39 5.76
CA LYS A 748 -35.65 -5.57 5.46
C LYS A 748 -36.43 -5.99 6.68
N GLN A 749 -37.67 -5.47 6.79
CA GLN A 749 -38.66 -5.99 7.75
C GLN A 749 -39.40 -7.16 7.11
N VAL A 750 -39.44 -8.29 7.79
CA VAL A 750 -40.20 -9.50 7.39
C VAL A 750 -41.27 -9.78 8.43
N ARG A 751 -42.54 -9.87 8.00
CA ARG A 751 -43.69 -10.06 8.89
C ARG A 751 -43.79 -11.51 9.34
N ALA A 752 -44.50 -11.72 10.42
CA ALA A 752 -44.88 -13.07 10.85
C ALA A 752 -45.58 -13.83 9.71
N GLY A 753 -45.18 -15.09 9.45
CA GLY A 753 -45.70 -15.91 8.37
C GLY A 753 -45.01 -15.74 7.02
N GLU A 754 -44.24 -14.67 6.80
CA GLU A 754 -43.46 -14.49 5.57
C GLU A 754 -42.21 -15.38 5.56
N THR A 755 -41.72 -15.68 4.37
CA THR A 755 -40.63 -16.61 4.14
C THR A 755 -39.38 -15.90 3.53
N VAL A 756 -38.18 -16.43 3.81
CA VAL A 756 -36.93 -15.91 3.29
C VAL A 756 -36.23 -16.95 2.40
N SER A 757 -35.72 -16.51 1.26
CA SER A 757 -34.86 -17.25 0.32
C SER A 757 -35.56 -18.39 -0.43
N TYR A 758 -34.76 -19.07 -1.28
CA TYR A 758 -35.21 -20.16 -2.17
C TYR A 758 -35.81 -21.33 -1.41
N GLY A 759 -36.90 -21.88 -1.97
CA GLY A 759 -37.60 -23.04 -1.42
C GLY A 759 -38.38 -22.72 -0.18
N ARG A 760 -38.45 -21.46 0.26
CA ARG A 760 -39.28 -20.99 1.40
C ARG A 760 -39.08 -21.85 2.66
N THR A 761 -37.85 -22.31 2.91
CA THR A 761 -37.49 -23.23 3.99
C THR A 761 -37.45 -22.58 5.38
N TRP A 762 -37.37 -21.26 5.43
CA TRP A 762 -37.39 -20.49 6.66
C TRP A 762 -38.63 -19.57 6.68
N VAL A 763 -39.36 -19.58 7.77
CA VAL A 763 -40.57 -18.80 7.97
C VAL A 763 -40.41 -17.96 9.23
N ALA A 764 -40.68 -16.67 9.15
CA ALA A 764 -40.68 -15.77 10.28
C ALA A 764 -41.87 -16.10 11.26
N ARG A 765 -41.55 -16.55 12.45
CA ARG A 765 -42.56 -16.83 13.47
C ARG A 765 -43.13 -15.55 14.11
N THR A 766 -42.33 -14.50 14.14
CA THR A 766 -42.69 -13.13 14.58
C THR A 766 -42.07 -12.14 13.57
N ALA A 767 -42.39 -10.87 13.65
CA ALA A 767 -41.75 -9.85 12.84
C ALA A 767 -40.22 -9.89 13.06
N ARG A 768 -39.48 -9.85 11.98
CA ARG A 768 -38.00 -9.97 11.97
C ARG A 768 -37.38 -8.88 11.13
N THR A 769 -36.17 -8.46 11.55
CA THR A 769 -35.28 -7.59 10.78
C THR A 769 -34.20 -8.46 10.13
N ILE A 770 -34.17 -8.50 8.80
CA ILE A 770 -33.27 -9.35 8.02
C ILE A 770 -32.25 -8.52 7.30
N GLY A 771 -30.97 -8.79 7.54
CA GLY A 771 -29.83 -8.23 6.78
C GLY A 771 -29.49 -9.10 5.58
N VAL A 772 -29.21 -8.47 4.44
CA VAL A 772 -28.76 -9.15 3.21
C VAL A 772 -27.26 -8.94 3.08
N LEU A 773 -26.49 -10.01 3.00
CA LEU A 773 -25.05 -9.99 2.77
C LEU A 773 -24.75 -10.33 1.32
N PRO A 774 -23.95 -9.52 0.58
CA PRO A 774 -23.61 -9.74 -0.83
C PRO A 774 -22.43 -10.74 -0.97
N VAL A 775 -22.58 -11.91 -0.38
CA VAL A 775 -21.66 -13.04 -0.40
C VAL A 775 -22.45 -14.34 -0.37
N GLY A 776 -22.06 -15.31 -1.20
CA GLY A 776 -22.81 -16.55 -1.34
C GLY A 776 -21.93 -17.75 -1.68
N TYR A 777 -22.57 -18.84 -2.18
CA TYR A 777 -21.82 -20.06 -2.51
C TYR A 777 -20.89 -19.88 -3.72
N GLY A 778 -21.12 -18.90 -4.58
CA GLY A 778 -20.21 -18.50 -5.65
C GLY A 778 -18.94 -17.79 -5.11
N ASP A 779 -18.87 -17.48 -3.82
CA ASP A 779 -17.70 -16.95 -3.13
C ASP A 779 -16.99 -18.01 -2.27
N GLY A 780 -17.63 -19.18 -2.11
CA GLY A 780 -17.12 -20.28 -1.29
C GLY A 780 -17.94 -20.60 -0.04
N LEU A 781 -19.04 -19.88 0.24
CA LEU A 781 -19.92 -20.22 1.34
C LEU A 781 -20.67 -21.52 1.04
N ARG A 782 -20.66 -22.46 1.96
CA ARG A 782 -21.33 -23.74 1.76
C ARG A 782 -22.85 -23.61 1.86
N ARG A 783 -23.58 -24.00 0.79
CA ARG A 783 -25.05 -23.96 0.75
C ARG A 783 -25.72 -25.11 1.49
N GLY A 784 -25.13 -26.29 1.52
CA GLY A 784 -25.68 -27.50 2.09
C GLY A 784 -24.71 -28.68 2.03
N PRO A 785 -25.05 -29.82 2.70
CA PRO A 785 -26.22 -30.08 3.53
C PRO A 785 -26.23 -29.31 4.87
N ARG A 786 -25.08 -28.90 5.40
CA ARG A 786 -24.95 -28.03 6.57
C ARG A 786 -24.43 -26.68 6.13
N THR A 787 -24.86 -25.62 6.80
CA THR A 787 -24.49 -24.24 6.44
C THR A 787 -23.30 -23.73 7.25
N TRP A 788 -22.89 -22.49 6.98
CA TRP A 788 -21.74 -21.81 7.58
C TRP A 788 -21.88 -21.51 9.09
N GLY A 789 -23.10 -21.54 9.62
CA GLY A 789 -23.40 -21.23 11.04
C GLY A 789 -23.99 -19.83 11.20
N GLY A 790 -23.19 -18.77 11.20
CA GLY A 790 -23.64 -17.41 11.42
C GLY A 790 -22.61 -16.36 10.97
N ALA A 791 -22.87 -15.12 11.36
CA ALA A 791 -21.95 -14.00 11.18
C ALA A 791 -21.89 -13.16 12.47
N LEU A 792 -20.90 -12.29 12.59
CA LEU A 792 -20.88 -11.23 13.61
C LEU A 792 -21.32 -9.90 12.98
N VAL A 793 -22.21 -9.18 13.65
CA VAL A 793 -22.63 -7.83 13.31
C VAL A 793 -22.56 -6.99 14.59
N ARG A 794 -21.81 -5.89 14.56
CA ARG A 794 -21.56 -5.05 15.74
C ARG A 794 -21.12 -5.85 16.99
N GLY A 795 -20.27 -6.87 16.79
CA GLY A 795 -19.76 -7.72 17.85
C GLY A 795 -20.75 -8.77 18.39
N GLN A 796 -21.93 -8.93 17.77
CA GLN A 796 -22.94 -9.90 18.21
C GLN A 796 -23.17 -10.98 17.15
N ARG A 797 -23.37 -12.22 17.59
CA ARG A 797 -23.64 -13.36 16.71
C ARG A 797 -25.05 -13.32 16.17
N VAL A 798 -25.17 -13.47 14.84
CA VAL A 798 -26.45 -13.55 14.13
C VAL A 798 -26.51 -14.80 13.26
N PRO A 799 -27.65 -15.53 13.23
CA PRO A 799 -27.78 -16.73 12.43
C PRO A 799 -28.08 -16.41 10.97
N PHE A 800 -27.70 -17.29 10.06
CA PHE A 800 -28.22 -17.31 8.70
C PHE A 800 -29.69 -17.73 8.66
N VAL A 801 -30.46 -17.13 7.79
CA VAL A 801 -31.86 -17.45 7.57
C VAL A 801 -32.15 -17.80 6.11
N GLY A 802 -32.87 -18.88 5.91
CA GLY A 802 -33.13 -19.43 4.57
C GLY A 802 -31.88 -20.03 3.92
N ARG A 803 -31.98 -20.34 2.62
CA ARG A 803 -30.90 -20.94 1.86
C ARG A 803 -29.91 -19.87 1.37
N ILE A 804 -28.61 -20.16 1.43
CA ILE A 804 -27.56 -19.34 0.82
C ILE A 804 -27.74 -19.36 -0.70
N CYS A 805 -27.76 -18.18 -1.32
CA CYS A 805 -27.85 -17.99 -2.77
C CYS A 805 -26.44 -17.98 -3.39
N MET A 806 -26.34 -17.84 -4.73
CA MET A 806 -25.05 -17.82 -5.42
C MET A 806 -24.17 -16.64 -4.95
N ASP A 807 -24.76 -15.46 -4.87
CA ASP A 807 -24.03 -14.21 -4.61
C ASP A 807 -24.51 -13.48 -3.33
N MET A 808 -25.48 -14.04 -2.61
CA MET A 808 -26.08 -13.42 -1.44
C MET A 808 -26.48 -14.45 -0.37
N CYS A 809 -26.49 -14.03 0.89
CA CYS A 809 -27.11 -14.77 1.98
C CYS A 809 -27.81 -13.77 2.92
N MET A 810 -28.66 -14.28 3.79
CA MET A 810 -29.48 -13.49 4.71
C MET A 810 -29.21 -13.89 6.15
N ILE A 811 -29.21 -12.89 7.04
CA ILE A 811 -28.98 -13.01 8.47
C ILE A 811 -30.13 -12.38 9.25
N ASP A 812 -30.48 -12.94 10.40
CA ASP A 812 -31.46 -12.36 11.32
C ASP A 812 -30.75 -11.38 12.27
N VAL A 813 -30.97 -10.09 12.08
CA VAL A 813 -30.39 -9.00 12.88
C VAL A 813 -31.39 -8.38 13.84
N THR A 814 -32.54 -9.02 14.08
CA THR A 814 -33.64 -8.52 14.92
C THR A 814 -33.20 -8.12 16.33
N ALA A 815 -32.21 -8.87 16.89
CA ALA A 815 -31.71 -8.61 18.24
C ALA A 815 -30.75 -7.42 18.33
N ILE A 816 -30.34 -6.84 17.20
CA ILE A 816 -29.36 -5.76 17.16
C ILE A 816 -30.03 -4.46 16.72
N PRO A 817 -30.29 -3.51 17.63
CA PRO A 817 -30.96 -2.25 17.29
C PRO A 817 -30.13 -1.40 16.30
N GLY A 818 -30.83 -0.75 15.37
CA GLY A 818 -30.23 0.25 14.48
C GLY A 818 -29.26 -0.31 13.44
N VAL A 819 -29.31 -1.62 13.12
CA VAL A 819 -28.51 -2.20 12.01
C VAL A 819 -29.02 -1.63 10.69
N ARG A 820 -28.07 -1.21 9.84
CA ARG A 820 -28.32 -0.58 8.54
C ARG A 820 -27.47 -1.15 7.43
N ALA A 821 -27.84 -0.85 6.19
CA ALA A 821 -26.97 -1.10 5.03
C ALA A 821 -25.63 -0.37 5.21
N GLY A 822 -24.52 -1.03 4.82
CA GLY A 822 -23.16 -0.54 5.03
C GLY A 822 -22.49 -1.09 6.29
N ASP A 823 -23.21 -1.53 7.31
CA ASP A 823 -22.64 -2.13 8.51
C ASP A 823 -21.79 -3.35 8.17
N HIS A 824 -20.67 -3.52 8.87
CA HIS A 824 -19.77 -4.64 8.68
C HIS A 824 -20.34 -5.93 9.27
N ALA A 825 -20.24 -7.00 8.50
CA ALA A 825 -20.50 -8.35 8.96
C ALA A 825 -19.22 -9.20 8.81
N VAL A 826 -18.87 -9.97 9.83
CA VAL A 826 -17.70 -10.85 9.85
C VAL A 826 -18.17 -12.30 9.81
N LEU A 827 -17.73 -13.06 8.81
CA LEU A 827 -18.07 -14.45 8.62
C LEU A 827 -16.97 -15.42 9.12
N ILE A 828 -15.73 -14.96 9.07
CA ILE A 828 -14.56 -15.56 9.73
C ILE A 828 -13.73 -14.42 10.29
N GLY A 829 -13.33 -14.49 11.54
CA GLY A 829 -12.51 -13.47 12.19
C GLY A 829 -13.18 -12.88 13.43
N ALA A 830 -12.58 -11.81 13.96
CA ALA A 830 -13.02 -11.14 15.18
C ALA A 830 -13.78 -9.84 14.89
N GLN A 831 -14.77 -9.55 15.74
CA GLN A 831 -15.44 -8.24 15.80
C GLN A 831 -15.84 -7.95 17.26
N GLY A 832 -15.27 -6.86 17.83
CA GLY A 832 -15.41 -6.59 19.27
C GLY A 832 -14.72 -7.69 20.10
N SER A 833 -15.42 -8.21 21.08
CA SER A 833 -14.91 -9.28 21.98
C SER A 833 -15.19 -10.70 21.51
N ASP A 834 -15.89 -10.88 20.38
CA ASP A 834 -16.26 -12.21 19.86
C ASP A 834 -15.57 -12.51 18.52
N ALA A 835 -15.42 -13.82 18.22
CA ALA A 835 -14.78 -14.29 17.00
C ALA A 835 -15.47 -15.54 16.46
N ILE A 836 -15.50 -15.67 15.13
CA ILE A 836 -15.88 -16.89 14.41
C ILE A 836 -14.60 -17.47 13.79
N THR A 837 -14.17 -18.64 14.27
CA THR A 837 -12.94 -19.26 13.76
C THR A 837 -13.21 -20.16 12.56
N VAL A 838 -12.15 -20.49 11.80
CA VAL A 838 -12.22 -21.44 10.68
C VAL A 838 -12.68 -22.82 11.18
N GLU A 839 -12.20 -23.23 12.36
CA GLU A 839 -12.56 -24.51 12.98
C GLU A 839 -14.04 -24.55 13.42
N GLU A 840 -14.57 -23.41 13.87
CA GLU A 840 -16.00 -23.29 14.19
C GLU A 840 -16.84 -23.44 12.93
N VAL A 841 -16.49 -22.74 11.84
CA VAL A 841 -17.16 -22.86 10.54
C VAL A 841 -17.09 -24.28 10.02
N ALA A 842 -15.93 -24.94 10.09
CA ALA A 842 -15.74 -26.33 9.67
C ALA A 842 -16.67 -27.28 10.43
N ARG A 843 -16.80 -27.10 11.74
CA ARG A 843 -17.72 -27.89 12.60
C ARG A 843 -19.18 -27.68 12.21
N HIS A 844 -19.59 -26.44 11.97
CA HIS A 844 -20.95 -26.13 11.51
C HIS A 844 -21.24 -26.70 10.12
N ALA A 845 -20.29 -26.59 9.21
CA ALA A 845 -20.41 -27.09 7.84
C ALA A 845 -20.25 -28.63 7.75
N GLY A 846 -19.78 -29.30 8.82
CA GLY A 846 -19.51 -30.75 8.86
C GLY A 846 -18.35 -31.13 7.94
N THR A 847 -17.28 -30.35 7.95
CA THR A 847 -16.09 -30.51 7.09
C THR A 847 -14.80 -30.23 7.88
N SER A 848 -13.67 -30.16 7.19
CA SER A 848 -12.37 -29.83 7.78
C SER A 848 -12.01 -28.36 7.63
N PRO A 849 -11.18 -27.79 8.52
CA PRO A 849 -10.63 -26.43 8.37
C PRO A 849 -9.91 -26.21 7.02
N TYR A 850 -9.25 -27.25 6.49
CA TYR A 850 -8.59 -27.23 5.18
C TYR A 850 -9.57 -26.90 4.05
N GLU A 851 -10.74 -27.56 4.06
CA GLU A 851 -11.77 -27.34 3.03
C GLU A 851 -12.36 -25.94 3.12
N VAL A 852 -12.60 -25.42 4.32
CA VAL A 852 -13.16 -24.09 4.52
C VAL A 852 -12.30 -23.02 3.85
N THR A 853 -11.00 -23.01 4.09
CA THR A 853 -10.10 -21.98 3.55
C THR A 853 -9.86 -22.14 2.06
N THR A 854 -9.68 -23.37 1.57
CA THR A 854 -9.39 -23.65 0.14
C THR A 854 -10.60 -23.48 -0.76
N GLN A 855 -11.81 -23.48 -0.23
CA GLN A 855 -13.05 -23.25 -0.99
C GLN A 855 -13.34 -21.75 -1.22
N LEU A 856 -12.65 -20.83 -0.53
CA LEU A 856 -12.80 -19.40 -0.76
C LEU A 856 -12.25 -19.03 -2.15
N LEU A 857 -13.17 -18.70 -3.07
CA LEU A 857 -12.85 -18.59 -4.49
C LEU A 857 -12.06 -17.33 -4.81
N ALA A 858 -11.31 -17.35 -5.92
CA ALA A 858 -10.43 -16.28 -6.37
C ALA A 858 -11.17 -14.94 -6.60
N ARG A 859 -12.49 -14.97 -6.84
CA ARG A 859 -13.30 -13.76 -7.03
C ARG A 859 -13.49 -12.93 -5.74
N VAL A 860 -13.19 -13.47 -4.55
CA VAL A 860 -13.15 -12.71 -3.29
C VAL A 860 -11.78 -12.05 -3.18
N PRO A 861 -11.68 -10.71 -3.18
CA PRO A 861 -10.40 -10.02 -3.09
C PRO A 861 -9.63 -10.38 -1.81
N ARG A 862 -8.31 -10.60 -1.93
CA ARG A 862 -7.40 -10.79 -0.79
C ARG A 862 -6.70 -9.48 -0.50
N GLU A 863 -7.04 -8.88 0.63
CA GLU A 863 -6.40 -7.67 1.13
C GLU A 863 -5.36 -8.04 2.17
N VAL A 864 -4.15 -7.56 2.00
CA VAL A 864 -3.10 -7.74 3.01
C VAL A 864 -3.33 -6.73 4.11
N VAL A 865 -3.48 -7.23 5.32
CA VAL A 865 -3.48 -6.42 6.53
C VAL A 865 -2.23 -6.73 7.33
N GLY A 866 -1.62 -5.70 7.90
CA GLY A 866 -0.51 -5.84 8.83
C GLY A 866 -0.77 -4.91 10.00
N THR A 867 -0.48 -5.34 11.20
CA THR A 867 -0.49 -4.48 12.38
C THR A 867 0.70 -3.53 12.33
N GLY A 868 0.56 -2.43 11.62
CA GLY A 868 1.28 -1.23 12.02
C GLY A 868 0.69 -0.81 13.36
N GLY A 869 1.30 -1.26 14.48
CA GLY A 869 1.01 -0.81 15.84
C GLY A 869 -0.47 -0.56 16.14
N ALA A 870 -1.20 -1.55 16.57
CA ALA A 870 -2.41 -1.36 17.33
C ALA A 870 -2.04 -1.50 18.82
N ASP A 871 -1.60 -0.40 19.38
CA ASP A 871 -2.01 -0.05 20.71
C ASP A 871 -3.07 1.01 20.49
N ASP A 872 -4.35 0.60 20.57
CA ASP A 872 -5.32 1.38 21.31
C ASP A 872 -6.71 0.72 21.40
N PRO A 873 -7.43 0.99 22.53
CA PRO A 873 -8.67 0.36 22.95
C PRO A 873 -9.88 0.71 22.11
#